data_ceddbb50dfbce996daccb2b207694e30
#
_entry.id   ceddbb50dfbce996daccb2b207694e30
#
_cell.length_a   1.000
_cell.length_b   1.000
_cell.length_c   1.000
_cell.angle_alpha   90.00
_cell.angle_beta   90.00
_cell.angle_gamma   90.00
#
_symmetry.space_group_name_H-M   'P 1'
#
loop_
_entity.id
_entity.type
_entity.pdbx_description
1 polymer ?
#
loop_
_entity_poly.entity_id
_entity_poly.type
_entity_poly.pdbx_seq_one_letter_code
_entity_poly.pdbx_strand_id
1 'polypeptide(L)'
;DAVASWWREHRRFVLITELLFAAAFVAWAAVRASQPQIVTSGGEKWMEIAFLNAILRSPTMPPHDPWLSGFAISYYYLGYLLLGMLTEVTTLPATMAFNLGNAAWFALAAVAAYGIVYDLTTGRRPLKALFAPLLLLVTGNANGLLQVIYGLGLLPASFWRWLDLKALSAPPPAEGTWMTAARFDWWQASRVLHDYAPIVTAETRVSQEVIDEFPAFSFILGDMHPHLLALPFVLVVIALALNLWQGRRREPREDKVRPSLRSRLTALAPWLGMAAALGALGFLNTWDFPIYWALIVAVMLLIRRERTPEKSLLDHVLAVIPQALALAVASVALYAPFWFALRSQAGGVLPNVFNATRLPQFLVMFAPLAVPVVGIVLRLGKEAGVHWTQALGWSVLLLVVTTLAGLLVGRIVSSPYLAAVRQGWEIPGVGTVELATVYDALLTRLLNPWTALALVCGCIVLFIALLAPRGALQGEPAFVGLLVLLGLGLTLAPEYVFLKDVFNTRMNTIFKFYFQAWVMWSLAAAWWLADGQGLAATWGRRVGVTLAWLLIVVGWIYTGFAIPARAGQNEALYGGAGTLDGALWLSQREPEEWDAIRWLNTHVAGRPVILEAPGDRYRAYVYEGRVSALTGLPTLLGWGGHQSQWRGNYDEPAVREAALERLFTTTDVAETRSLLAQYDVAYLYIGPVERARYPEEGLAKFATLFPVAYQNAAVTLYRVTPP
;
A
#
# COMPACT_ATOMS: atom_id res chain seq x y z
N ASP A 1 19.42 38.64 1.55
CA ASP A 1 18.19 39.44 1.68
C ASP A 1 16.94 38.76 1.10
N ALA A 2 17.02 38.04 -0.03
CA ALA A 2 15.84 37.33 -0.60
C ALA A 2 15.26 36.27 0.35
N VAL A 3 16.09 35.49 1.03
CA VAL A 3 15.67 34.47 2.00
C VAL A 3 14.99 35.12 3.21
N ALA A 4 15.54 36.22 3.70
CA ALA A 4 14.99 36.96 4.85
C ALA A 4 13.63 37.62 4.53
N SER A 5 13.42 38.12 3.30
CA SER A 5 12.12 38.64 2.89
C SER A 5 11.11 37.55 2.70
N TRP A 6 11.49 36.44 2.04
CA TRP A 6 10.65 35.27 1.90
C TRP A 6 10.20 34.69 3.25
N TRP A 7 11.14 34.56 4.22
CA TRP A 7 10.84 34.12 5.58
C TRP A 7 9.82 35.05 6.27
N ARG A 8 9.99 36.36 6.18
CA ARG A 8 9.05 37.32 6.78
C ARG A 8 7.63 37.17 6.22
N GLU A 9 7.53 36.93 4.92
CA GLU A 9 6.24 36.73 4.23
C GLU A 9 5.59 35.40 4.54
N HIS A 10 6.39 34.33 4.67
CA HIS A 10 5.89 32.97 4.80
C HIS A 10 6.04 32.35 6.21
N ARG A 11 6.56 33.12 7.19
CA ARG A 11 6.86 32.59 8.53
C ARG A 11 5.72 31.85 9.21
N ARG A 12 4.47 32.31 9.04
CA ARG A 12 3.29 31.65 9.63
C ARG A 12 3.07 30.27 9.00
N PHE A 13 3.20 30.18 7.69
CA PHE A 13 3.09 28.90 6.99
C PHE A 13 4.19 27.93 7.45
N VAL A 14 5.45 28.37 7.47
CA VAL A 14 6.58 27.55 7.93
C VAL A 14 6.38 27.11 9.37
N LEU A 15 6.01 28.01 10.29
CA LEU A 15 5.76 27.64 11.68
C LEU A 15 4.63 26.64 11.83
N ILE A 16 3.54 26.75 11.05
CA ILE A 16 2.44 25.77 11.09
C ILE A 16 2.93 24.43 10.57
N THR A 17 3.71 24.38 9.49
CA THR A 17 4.23 23.10 8.95
C THR A 17 5.20 22.42 9.92
N GLU A 18 6.11 23.16 10.55
CA GLU A 18 7.04 22.62 11.54
C GLU A 18 6.31 22.12 12.80
N LEU A 19 5.34 22.88 13.30
CA LEU A 19 4.52 22.47 14.44
C LEU A 19 3.65 21.25 14.10
N LEU A 20 3.10 21.20 12.89
CA LEU A 20 2.32 20.04 12.42
C LEU A 20 3.22 18.80 12.33
N PHE A 21 4.42 18.95 11.75
CA PHE A 21 5.39 17.85 11.70
C PHE A 21 5.71 17.32 13.10
N ALA A 22 6.13 18.23 14.01
CA ALA A 22 6.50 17.84 15.36
C ALA A 22 5.34 17.19 16.12
N ALA A 23 4.14 17.77 16.05
CA ALA A 23 2.95 17.24 16.72
C ALA A 23 2.56 15.86 16.16
N ALA A 24 2.54 15.70 14.84
CA ALA A 24 2.21 14.44 14.18
C ALA A 24 3.26 13.36 14.49
N PHE A 25 4.55 13.71 14.44
CA PHE A 25 5.64 12.82 14.77
C PHE A 25 5.56 12.32 16.22
N VAL A 26 5.43 13.24 17.18
CA VAL A 26 5.35 12.89 18.61
C VAL A 26 4.11 12.06 18.90
N ALA A 27 2.95 12.46 18.38
CA ALA A 27 1.71 11.74 18.58
C ALA A 27 1.81 10.31 18.02
N TRP A 28 2.38 10.15 16.81
CA TRP A 28 2.49 8.83 16.22
C TRP A 28 3.61 7.98 16.83
N ALA A 29 4.71 8.59 17.26
CA ALA A 29 5.73 7.92 18.05
C ALA A 29 5.17 7.38 19.37
N ALA A 30 4.25 8.11 20.03
CA ALA A 30 3.54 7.62 21.22
C ALA A 30 2.63 6.42 20.88
N VAL A 31 1.91 6.45 19.76
CA VAL A 31 1.15 5.28 19.28
C VAL A 31 2.09 4.10 19.02
N ARG A 32 3.23 4.32 18.36
CA ARG A 32 4.22 3.24 18.14
C ARG A 32 4.81 2.71 19.45
N ALA A 33 5.05 3.56 20.44
CA ALA A 33 5.52 3.13 21.74
C ALA A 33 4.51 2.25 22.52
N SER A 34 3.22 2.39 22.24
CA SER A 34 2.19 1.51 22.81
C SER A 34 2.09 0.14 22.13
N GLN A 35 2.67 -0.02 20.93
CA GLN A 35 2.65 -1.27 20.15
C GLN A 35 3.92 -1.41 19.29
N PRO A 36 5.11 -1.43 19.92
CA PRO A 36 6.39 -1.34 19.20
C PRO A 36 6.79 -2.63 18.48
N GLN A 37 6.17 -3.75 18.81
CA GLN A 37 6.64 -5.10 18.52
C GLN A 37 6.78 -5.33 17.00
N ILE A 38 7.98 -5.68 16.57
CA ILE A 38 8.27 -6.23 15.26
C ILE A 38 8.07 -7.74 15.37
N VAL A 39 6.96 -8.22 14.81
CA VAL A 39 6.49 -9.60 14.94
C VAL A 39 6.02 -10.15 13.61
N THR A 40 5.87 -11.45 13.50
CA THR A 40 5.44 -12.15 12.32
C THR A 40 3.93 -12.06 12.06
N SER A 41 3.14 -11.76 13.09
CA SER A 41 1.68 -11.67 12.99
C SER A 41 1.20 -10.25 12.66
N GLY A 42 0.26 -10.15 11.72
CA GLY A 42 -0.37 -8.87 11.36
C GLY A 42 0.60 -7.92 10.66
N GLY A 43 0.83 -8.16 9.38
CA GLY A 43 1.71 -7.38 8.51
C GLY A 43 3.05 -8.06 8.20
N GLU A 44 3.88 -7.37 7.43
CA GLU A 44 5.15 -7.89 6.89
C GLU A 44 6.40 -7.38 7.64
N LYS A 45 6.24 -6.93 8.89
CA LYS A 45 7.30 -6.29 9.70
C LYS A 45 8.60 -7.11 9.76
N TRP A 46 8.48 -8.44 9.78
CA TRP A 46 9.63 -9.34 9.84
C TRP A 46 10.45 -9.31 8.56
N MET A 47 9.80 -9.28 7.41
CA MET A 47 10.44 -9.07 6.11
C MET A 47 11.06 -7.66 6.02
N GLU A 48 10.35 -6.67 6.49
CA GLU A 48 10.74 -5.27 6.38
C GLU A 48 11.97 -4.95 7.21
N ILE A 49 12.06 -5.51 8.44
CA ILE A 49 13.27 -5.38 9.27
C ILE A 49 14.43 -6.19 8.67
N ALA A 50 14.16 -7.33 8.02
CA ALA A 50 15.17 -8.10 7.30
C ALA A 50 15.79 -7.27 6.17
N PHE A 51 14.97 -6.57 5.39
CA PHE A 51 15.46 -5.69 4.33
C PHE A 51 16.23 -4.49 4.87
N LEU A 52 15.76 -3.86 5.93
CA LEU A 52 16.49 -2.76 6.58
C LEU A 52 17.87 -3.21 7.04
N ASN A 53 17.96 -4.32 7.76
CA ASN A 53 19.22 -4.86 8.26
C ASN A 53 20.16 -5.32 7.12
N ALA A 54 19.61 -5.92 6.06
CA ALA A 54 20.38 -6.30 4.88
C ALA A 54 20.97 -5.07 4.15
N ILE A 55 20.20 -3.99 4.04
CA ILE A 55 20.65 -2.72 3.46
C ILE A 55 21.80 -2.13 4.28
N LEU A 56 21.67 -2.09 5.61
CA LEU A 56 22.72 -1.59 6.53
C LEU A 56 24.02 -2.39 6.42
N ARG A 57 23.96 -3.69 6.04
CA ARG A 57 25.14 -4.54 5.81
C ARG A 57 25.64 -4.55 4.36
N SER A 58 24.87 -4.02 3.40
CA SER A 58 25.23 -4.08 1.98
C SER A 58 26.21 -2.97 1.61
N PRO A 59 27.42 -3.29 1.17
CA PRO A 59 28.40 -2.26 0.77
C PRO A 59 28.07 -1.64 -0.59
N THR A 60 27.20 -2.26 -1.36
CA THR A 60 26.82 -1.86 -2.73
C THR A 60 25.32 -2.07 -2.94
N MET A 61 24.75 -1.36 -3.94
CA MET A 61 23.36 -1.55 -4.39
C MET A 61 23.35 -2.25 -5.76
N PRO A 62 22.37 -3.11 -6.01
CA PRO A 62 21.25 -3.52 -5.14
C PRO A 62 21.72 -4.31 -3.90
N PRO A 63 21.01 -4.21 -2.77
CA PRO A 63 21.35 -4.90 -1.54
C PRO A 63 21.18 -6.42 -1.68
N HIS A 64 21.97 -7.19 -0.93
CA HIS A 64 21.82 -8.64 -0.90
C HIS A 64 20.47 -9.05 -0.25
N ASP A 65 19.95 -10.17 -0.71
CA ASP A 65 18.73 -10.77 -0.16
C ASP A 65 19.09 -11.52 1.14
N PRO A 66 18.53 -11.13 2.31
CA PRO A 66 18.86 -11.79 3.57
C PRO A 66 18.25 -13.19 3.65
N TRP A 67 17.23 -13.50 2.84
CA TRP A 67 16.53 -14.79 2.85
C TRP A 67 16.81 -15.66 1.63
N LEU A 68 17.76 -15.26 0.78
CA LEU A 68 18.26 -16.09 -0.34
C LEU A 68 19.70 -15.70 -0.67
N SER A 69 20.66 -16.35 -0.02
CA SER A 69 22.10 -16.06 -0.20
C SER A 69 22.53 -16.15 -1.66
N GLY A 70 23.43 -15.24 -2.08
CA GLY A 70 23.91 -15.17 -3.47
C GLY A 70 23.01 -14.37 -4.42
N PHE A 71 21.86 -13.89 -3.96
CA PHE A 71 20.94 -13.06 -4.75
C PHE A 71 20.81 -11.65 -4.17
N ALA A 72 20.38 -10.72 -5.01
CA ALA A 72 19.93 -9.39 -4.58
C ALA A 72 18.44 -9.42 -4.24
N ILE A 73 17.99 -8.47 -3.41
CA ILE A 73 16.56 -8.25 -3.12
C ILE A 73 15.82 -7.99 -4.44
N SER A 74 14.82 -8.80 -4.74
CA SER A 74 13.91 -8.64 -5.89
C SER A 74 12.57 -8.07 -5.43
N TYR A 75 12.60 -6.88 -4.82
CA TYR A 75 11.45 -6.19 -4.26
C TYR A 75 11.68 -4.67 -4.25
N TYR A 76 10.69 -3.89 -3.86
CA TYR A 76 10.77 -2.42 -3.74
C TYR A 76 11.59 -2.04 -2.51
N TYR A 77 12.82 -1.60 -2.66
CA TYR A 77 13.69 -1.33 -1.50
C TYR A 77 14.08 0.14 -1.30
N LEU A 78 13.62 1.08 -2.15
CA LEU A 78 13.99 2.51 -1.98
C LEU A 78 13.55 3.06 -0.62
N GLY A 79 12.34 2.72 -0.16
CA GLY A 79 11.85 3.19 1.13
C GLY A 79 12.70 2.69 2.31
N TYR A 80 13.10 1.41 2.26
CA TYR A 80 14.01 0.83 3.27
C TYR A 80 15.42 1.40 3.16
N LEU A 81 15.87 1.75 1.96
CA LEU A 81 17.15 2.45 1.76
C LEU A 81 17.14 3.83 2.41
N LEU A 82 16.07 4.61 2.20
CA LEU A 82 15.91 5.92 2.84
C LEU A 82 15.85 5.80 4.37
N LEU A 83 15.13 4.81 4.88
CA LEU A 83 15.08 4.52 6.31
C LEU A 83 16.46 4.06 6.83
N GLY A 84 17.19 3.25 6.07
CA GLY A 84 18.56 2.83 6.38
C GLY A 84 19.53 4.01 6.47
N MET A 85 19.44 4.96 5.53
CA MET A 85 20.24 6.20 5.57
C MET A 85 19.95 7.02 6.83
N LEU A 86 18.67 7.14 7.23
CA LEU A 86 18.29 7.81 8.47
C LEU A 86 18.79 7.05 9.70
N THR A 87 18.76 5.73 9.67
CA THR A 87 19.26 4.86 10.74
C THR A 87 20.77 5.07 10.95
N GLU A 88 21.56 5.10 9.88
CA GLU A 88 23.00 5.39 9.93
C GLU A 88 23.30 6.78 10.48
N VAL A 89 22.61 7.82 9.96
CA VAL A 89 22.83 9.21 10.41
C VAL A 89 22.46 9.39 11.88
N THR A 90 21.41 8.73 12.35
CA THR A 90 20.96 8.85 13.74
C THR A 90 21.67 7.90 14.70
N THR A 91 22.39 6.92 14.18
CA THR A 91 23.07 5.85 14.98
C THR A 91 22.13 5.04 15.88
N LEU A 92 20.85 5.04 15.55
CA LEU A 92 19.85 4.28 16.30
C LEU A 92 19.88 2.79 15.91
N PRO A 93 19.58 1.87 16.85
CA PRO A 93 19.32 0.48 16.49
C PRO A 93 18.19 0.38 15.46
N ALA A 94 18.34 -0.51 14.48
CA ALA A 94 17.34 -0.69 13.40
C ALA A 94 15.93 -0.98 13.97
N THR A 95 15.82 -1.69 15.08
CA THR A 95 14.56 -2.01 15.78
C THR A 95 13.85 -0.78 16.35
N MET A 96 14.60 0.26 16.73
CA MET A 96 14.05 1.56 17.14
C MET A 96 13.79 2.46 15.94
N ALA A 97 14.74 2.50 14.99
CA ALA A 97 14.63 3.30 13.77
C ALA A 97 13.40 2.90 12.95
N PHE A 98 13.01 1.63 12.95
CA PHE A 98 11.80 1.13 12.30
C PHE A 98 10.53 1.84 12.81
N ASN A 99 10.34 1.91 14.13
CA ASN A 99 9.18 2.54 14.74
C ASN A 99 9.19 4.08 14.62
N LEU A 100 10.36 4.70 14.79
CA LEU A 100 10.52 6.14 14.57
C LEU A 100 10.36 6.52 13.10
N GLY A 101 10.82 5.67 12.18
CA GLY A 101 10.59 5.81 10.75
C GLY A 101 9.11 5.83 10.41
N ASN A 102 8.32 4.91 10.97
CA ASN A 102 6.87 4.91 10.79
C ASN A 102 6.24 6.23 11.25
N ALA A 103 6.66 6.77 12.40
CA ALA A 103 6.20 8.08 12.88
C ALA A 103 6.66 9.24 11.99
N ALA A 104 7.87 9.18 11.44
CA ALA A 104 8.38 10.20 10.53
C ALA A 104 7.61 10.21 9.20
N TRP A 105 7.30 9.05 8.62
CA TRP A 105 6.48 8.93 7.41
C TRP A 105 5.05 9.44 7.62
N PHE A 106 4.46 9.18 8.80
CA PHE A 106 3.17 9.76 9.18
C PHE A 106 3.22 11.29 9.19
N ALA A 107 4.25 11.87 9.82
CA ALA A 107 4.41 13.32 9.92
C ALA A 107 4.71 13.97 8.55
N LEU A 108 5.54 13.36 7.72
CA LEU A 108 5.82 13.81 6.35
C LEU A 108 4.56 13.80 5.48
N ALA A 109 3.76 12.74 5.57
CA ALA A 109 2.47 12.67 4.86
C ALA A 109 1.49 13.75 5.36
N ALA A 110 1.46 14.03 6.67
CA ALA A 110 0.63 15.07 7.25
C ALA A 110 0.98 16.45 6.70
N VAL A 111 2.25 16.81 6.68
CA VAL A 111 2.74 18.11 6.16
C VAL A 111 2.48 18.22 4.66
N ALA A 112 2.76 17.18 3.89
CA ALA A 112 2.55 17.20 2.45
C ALA A 112 1.05 17.35 2.09
N ALA A 113 0.14 16.61 2.76
CA ALA A 113 -1.29 16.75 2.57
C ALA A 113 -1.80 18.15 2.94
N TYR A 114 -1.31 18.70 4.06
CA TYR A 114 -1.61 20.06 4.48
C TYR A 114 -1.19 21.07 3.41
N GLY A 115 0.06 20.97 2.90
CA GLY A 115 0.60 21.88 1.89
C GLY A 115 -0.21 21.90 0.60
N ILE A 116 -0.62 20.73 0.11
CA ILE A 116 -1.45 20.60 -1.10
C ILE A 116 -2.78 21.34 -0.91
N VAL A 117 -3.49 21.14 0.19
CA VAL A 117 -4.80 21.78 0.41
C VAL A 117 -4.64 23.26 0.76
N TYR A 118 -3.55 23.65 1.41
CA TYR A 118 -3.19 25.05 1.60
C TYR A 118 -3.05 25.79 0.25
N ASP A 119 -2.35 25.20 -0.70
CA ASP A 119 -2.18 25.75 -2.05
C ASP A 119 -3.48 25.71 -2.85
N LEU A 120 -4.27 24.64 -2.76
CA LEU A 120 -5.59 24.54 -3.38
C LEU A 120 -6.60 25.58 -2.85
N THR A 121 -6.40 26.07 -1.63
CA THR A 121 -7.18 27.17 -1.04
C THR A 121 -6.50 28.54 -1.22
N THR A 122 -5.44 28.62 -2.04
CA THR A 122 -4.66 29.83 -2.31
C THR A 122 -4.13 30.53 -1.04
N GLY A 123 -3.78 29.72 -0.03
CA GLY A 123 -3.28 30.22 1.27
C GLY A 123 -4.29 30.97 2.13
N ARG A 124 -5.55 31.10 1.68
CA ARG A 124 -6.57 31.92 2.37
C ARG A 124 -7.15 31.28 3.62
N ARG A 125 -6.96 29.97 3.80
CA ARG A 125 -7.60 29.20 4.86
C ARG A 125 -6.65 28.20 5.55
N PRO A 126 -5.57 28.69 6.18
CA PRO A 126 -4.50 27.83 6.69
C PRO A 126 -4.98 26.81 7.73
N LEU A 127 -5.89 27.18 8.63
CA LEU A 127 -6.43 26.24 9.63
C LEU A 127 -7.35 25.17 9.03
N LYS A 128 -8.07 25.51 7.95
CA LYS A 128 -8.93 24.52 7.28
C LYS A 128 -8.14 23.54 6.43
N ALA A 129 -6.93 23.87 5.99
CA ALA A 129 -6.05 22.96 5.30
C ALA A 129 -5.64 21.77 6.20
N LEU A 130 -5.75 21.90 7.53
CA LEU A 130 -5.56 20.80 8.49
C LEU A 130 -6.60 19.67 8.35
N PHE A 131 -7.71 19.92 7.65
CA PHE A 131 -8.62 18.81 7.30
C PHE A 131 -7.98 17.74 6.44
N ALA A 132 -6.94 18.08 5.64
CA ALA A 132 -6.28 17.12 4.78
C ALA A 132 -5.53 16.01 5.55
N PRO A 133 -4.59 16.30 6.45
CA PRO A 133 -3.97 15.24 7.24
C PRO A 133 -4.97 14.51 8.13
N LEU A 134 -6.02 15.18 8.63
CA LEU A 134 -7.05 14.55 9.44
C LEU A 134 -7.84 13.50 8.65
N LEU A 135 -8.30 13.85 7.44
CA LEU A 135 -9.05 12.92 6.57
C LEU A 135 -8.17 11.81 6.03
N LEU A 136 -6.92 12.10 5.71
CA LEU A 136 -6.01 11.15 5.12
C LEU A 136 -5.48 10.13 6.14
N LEU A 137 -5.06 10.59 7.33
CA LEU A 137 -4.23 9.80 8.24
C LEU A 137 -4.96 9.36 9.51
N VAL A 138 -6.08 10.01 9.86
CA VAL A 138 -6.78 9.73 11.12
C VAL A 138 -8.16 9.13 10.88
N THR A 139 -8.79 9.46 9.74
CA THR A 139 -10.15 9.01 9.45
C THR A 139 -10.11 7.58 8.90
N GLY A 140 -10.84 6.67 9.52
CA GLY A 140 -11.09 5.32 9.02
C GLY A 140 -12.42 5.21 8.28
N ASN A 141 -12.81 3.99 7.92
CA ASN A 141 -14.08 3.69 7.27
C ASN A 141 -15.23 3.48 8.28
N ALA A 142 -16.44 3.19 7.78
CA ALA A 142 -17.62 3.04 8.65
C ALA A 142 -17.71 1.67 9.36
N ASN A 143 -16.77 0.75 9.11
CA ASN A 143 -16.78 -0.56 9.76
C ASN A 143 -16.74 -0.46 11.29
N GLY A 144 -16.01 0.54 11.83
CA GLY A 144 -15.94 0.76 13.28
C GLY A 144 -17.32 1.00 13.92
N LEU A 145 -18.16 1.82 13.31
CA LEU A 145 -19.54 2.02 13.78
C LEU A 145 -20.38 0.75 13.66
N LEU A 146 -20.22 0.02 12.55
CA LEU A 146 -20.97 -1.23 12.32
C LEU A 146 -20.62 -2.28 13.37
N GLN A 147 -19.36 -2.41 13.78
CA GLN A 147 -18.99 -3.30 14.88
C GLN A 147 -19.63 -2.90 16.21
N VAL A 148 -19.74 -1.60 16.51
CA VAL A 148 -20.44 -1.11 17.71
C VAL A 148 -21.92 -1.49 17.64
N ILE A 149 -22.59 -1.23 16.51
CA ILE A 149 -24.02 -1.55 16.31
C ILE A 149 -24.26 -3.07 16.42
N TYR A 150 -23.36 -3.89 15.83
CA TYR A 150 -23.42 -5.33 15.90
C TYR A 150 -23.24 -5.84 17.35
N GLY A 151 -22.25 -5.33 18.07
CA GLY A 151 -21.99 -5.69 19.47
C GLY A 151 -23.15 -5.35 20.40
N LEU A 152 -23.88 -4.29 20.11
CA LEU A 152 -25.10 -3.88 20.85
C LEU A 152 -26.34 -4.75 20.51
N GLY A 153 -26.22 -5.73 19.61
CA GLY A 153 -27.33 -6.55 19.19
C GLY A 153 -28.40 -5.80 18.37
N LEU A 154 -28.07 -4.60 17.89
CA LEU A 154 -28.96 -3.80 17.07
C LEU A 154 -29.01 -4.34 15.65
N LEU A 155 -30.15 -4.22 15.01
CA LEU A 155 -30.46 -4.71 13.67
C LEU A 155 -30.57 -6.24 13.57
N PRO A 156 -31.50 -6.73 12.74
CA PRO A 156 -31.77 -8.18 12.63
C PRO A 156 -30.66 -8.91 11.88
N ALA A 157 -30.54 -10.21 12.11
CA ALA A 157 -29.58 -11.08 11.41
C ALA A 157 -29.70 -11.03 9.88
N SER A 158 -30.91 -10.76 9.35
CA SER A 158 -31.14 -10.56 7.92
C SER A 158 -30.40 -9.34 7.35
N PHE A 159 -30.29 -8.25 8.12
CA PHE A 159 -29.52 -7.09 7.71
C PHE A 159 -28.02 -7.43 7.59
N TRP A 160 -27.47 -8.11 8.58
CA TRP A 160 -26.04 -8.48 8.58
C TRP A 160 -25.70 -9.43 7.44
N ARG A 161 -26.56 -10.44 7.19
CA ARG A 161 -26.42 -11.32 6.01
C ARG A 161 -26.55 -10.55 4.69
N TRP A 162 -27.45 -9.58 4.62
CA TRP A 162 -27.60 -8.73 3.43
C TRP A 162 -26.35 -7.83 3.21
N LEU A 163 -25.80 -7.24 4.28
CA LEU A 163 -24.61 -6.40 4.20
C LEU A 163 -23.38 -7.21 3.79
N ASP A 164 -23.28 -8.47 4.24
CA ASP A 164 -22.29 -9.44 3.82
C ASP A 164 -20.85 -8.99 4.09
N LEU A 165 -20.60 -8.49 5.32
CA LEU A 165 -19.26 -8.27 5.83
C LEU A 165 -18.79 -9.55 6.52
N LYS A 166 -17.62 -10.07 6.12
CA LYS A 166 -17.10 -11.38 6.56
C LYS A 166 -17.18 -11.61 8.08
N ALA A 167 -16.77 -10.63 8.88
CA ALA A 167 -16.75 -10.74 10.33
C ALA A 167 -18.11 -10.50 11.01
N LEU A 168 -19.08 -9.93 10.30
CA LEU A 168 -20.39 -9.54 10.84
C LEU A 168 -21.53 -10.33 10.19
N SER A 169 -21.24 -11.44 9.55
CA SER A 169 -22.24 -12.28 8.84
C SER A 169 -23.02 -13.23 9.76
N ALA A 170 -22.47 -13.54 10.93
CA ALA A 170 -23.16 -14.33 11.96
C ALA A 170 -24.33 -13.56 12.57
N PRO A 171 -25.31 -14.23 13.24
CA PRO A 171 -26.30 -13.51 14.04
C PRO A 171 -25.63 -12.65 15.12
N PRO A 172 -26.10 -11.40 15.33
CA PRO A 172 -25.56 -10.56 16.39
C PRO A 172 -25.83 -11.16 17.77
N PRO A 173 -25.07 -10.77 18.82
CA PRO A 173 -25.29 -11.23 20.18
C PRO A 173 -26.73 -11.00 20.63
N ALA A 174 -27.39 -12.01 21.22
CA ALA A 174 -28.76 -11.90 21.71
C ALA A 174 -28.87 -10.87 22.87
N GLU A 175 -27.86 -10.87 23.75
CA GLU A 175 -27.70 -9.83 24.77
C GLU A 175 -26.67 -8.83 24.24
N GLY A 176 -27.14 -7.63 23.92
CA GLY A 176 -26.28 -6.55 23.45
C GLY A 176 -25.21 -6.20 24.49
N THR A 177 -23.97 -6.09 24.06
CA THR A 177 -22.86 -5.71 24.92
C THR A 177 -22.14 -4.49 24.36
N TRP A 178 -21.75 -3.57 25.25
CA TRP A 178 -21.01 -2.40 24.85
C TRP A 178 -19.64 -2.76 24.26
N MET A 179 -19.28 -2.10 23.17
CA MET A 179 -17.98 -2.31 22.53
C MET A 179 -16.84 -1.81 23.42
N THR A 180 -15.84 -2.65 23.60
CA THR A 180 -14.57 -2.30 24.27
C THR A 180 -13.41 -2.54 23.31
N ALA A 181 -12.26 -1.94 23.59
CA ALA A 181 -11.05 -2.18 22.78
C ALA A 181 -10.70 -3.68 22.68
N ALA A 182 -10.86 -4.45 23.75
CA ALA A 182 -10.58 -5.89 23.77
C ALA A 182 -11.51 -6.73 22.86
N ARG A 183 -12.71 -6.22 22.54
CA ARG A 183 -13.67 -6.88 21.65
C ARG A 183 -13.65 -6.33 20.23
N PHE A 184 -12.99 -5.20 20.01
CA PHE A 184 -12.95 -4.54 18.72
C PHE A 184 -11.95 -5.25 17.79
N ASP A 185 -12.44 -5.73 16.67
CA ASP A 185 -11.60 -6.31 15.64
C ASP A 185 -11.13 -5.22 14.66
N TRP A 186 -10.00 -4.61 14.98
CA TRP A 186 -9.42 -3.53 14.18
C TRP A 186 -9.04 -3.98 12.77
N TRP A 187 -8.74 -5.29 12.56
CA TRP A 187 -8.33 -5.86 11.29
C TRP A 187 -9.44 -5.84 10.23
N GLN A 188 -10.69 -6.07 10.66
CA GLN A 188 -11.83 -6.19 9.77
C GLN A 188 -12.17 -4.92 8.99
N ALA A 189 -11.68 -3.77 9.41
CA ALA A 189 -11.88 -2.53 8.66
C ALA A 189 -11.16 -2.52 7.31
N SER A 190 -10.16 -3.35 7.10
CA SER A 190 -9.46 -3.53 5.82
C SER A 190 -9.95 -4.75 5.05
N ARG A 191 -11.09 -5.30 5.38
CA ARG A 191 -11.73 -6.49 4.81
C ARG A 191 -13.25 -6.27 4.66
N VAL A 192 -13.63 -5.07 4.23
CA VAL A 192 -15.03 -4.65 4.06
C VAL A 192 -15.62 -5.23 2.79
N LEU A 193 -14.86 -5.24 1.70
CA LEU A 193 -15.29 -5.87 0.47
C LEU A 193 -15.18 -7.39 0.61
N HIS A 194 -16.20 -8.09 0.08
CA HIS A 194 -16.27 -9.54 0.16
C HIS A 194 -16.50 -10.13 -1.23
N ASP A 195 -15.50 -10.85 -1.73
CA ASP A 195 -15.55 -11.59 -2.99
C ASP A 195 -15.78 -13.07 -2.75
N TYR A 196 -16.18 -13.75 -3.82
CA TYR A 196 -16.38 -15.18 -3.81
C TYR A 196 -15.60 -15.84 -4.94
N ALA A 197 -15.03 -17.00 -4.66
CA ALA A 197 -14.39 -17.80 -5.68
C ALA A 197 -15.41 -18.21 -6.76
N PRO A 198 -14.98 -18.35 -8.03
CA PRO A 198 -15.86 -18.78 -9.12
C PRO A 198 -16.22 -20.28 -9.03
N ILE A 199 -16.49 -20.75 -7.82
CA ILE A 199 -16.81 -22.13 -7.47
C ILE A 199 -18.15 -22.09 -6.75
N VAL A 200 -19.13 -22.80 -7.27
CA VAL A 200 -20.44 -22.98 -6.64
C VAL A 200 -20.47 -24.36 -6.04
N THR A 201 -20.46 -24.46 -4.72
CA THR A 201 -20.80 -25.71 -4.05
C THR A 201 -22.32 -25.74 -3.83
N ALA A 202 -22.92 -26.92 -3.74
CA ALA A 202 -24.38 -27.08 -3.58
C ALA A 202 -24.95 -26.33 -2.36
N GLU A 203 -24.12 -25.98 -1.38
CA GLU A 203 -24.57 -25.39 -0.12
C GLU A 203 -23.91 -24.03 0.26
N THR A 204 -22.70 -23.72 -0.23
CA THR A 204 -21.99 -22.48 0.20
C THR A 204 -21.11 -21.88 -0.90
N ARG A 205 -21.15 -20.55 -1.03
CA ARG A 205 -20.16 -19.82 -1.79
C ARG A 205 -18.84 -19.80 -1.03
N VAL A 206 -17.74 -20.15 -1.70
CA VAL A 206 -16.41 -20.08 -1.09
C VAL A 206 -15.94 -18.64 -1.02
N SER A 207 -15.78 -18.13 0.20
CA SER A 207 -15.27 -16.79 0.47
C SER A 207 -13.87 -16.60 -0.07
N GLN A 208 -13.61 -15.47 -0.74
CA GLN A 208 -12.32 -15.06 -1.24
C GLN A 208 -11.92 -13.75 -0.55
N GLU A 209 -10.69 -13.68 -0.07
CA GLU A 209 -10.23 -12.50 0.64
C GLU A 209 -10.01 -11.34 -0.32
N VAL A 210 -10.42 -10.15 0.13
CA VAL A 210 -10.13 -8.85 -0.51
C VAL A 210 -9.48 -7.95 0.53
N ILE A 211 -8.43 -7.25 0.11
CA ILE A 211 -7.73 -6.27 0.94
C ILE A 211 -8.17 -4.88 0.48
N ASP A 212 -8.78 -4.10 1.37
CA ASP A 212 -9.21 -2.73 1.13
C ASP A 212 -8.68 -1.78 2.22
N GLU A 213 -7.34 -1.75 2.34
CA GLU A 213 -6.64 -0.89 3.28
C GLU A 213 -6.77 0.60 2.94
N PHE A 214 -6.65 1.41 3.98
CA PHE A 214 -6.61 2.87 3.92
C PHE A 214 -5.52 3.40 4.87
N PRO A 215 -5.02 4.65 4.68
CA PRO A 215 -3.83 5.11 5.41
C PRO A 215 -3.88 4.99 6.93
N ALA A 216 -5.00 5.32 7.56
CA ALA A 216 -5.14 5.17 9.02
C ALA A 216 -4.95 3.71 9.47
N PHE A 217 -5.52 2.74 8.74
CA PHE A 217 -5.34 1.32 9.02
C PHE A 217 -3.86 0.91 8.90
N SER A 218 -3.21 1.25 7.78
CA SER A 218 -1.83 0.82 7.52
C SER A 218 -0.85 1.41 8.54
N PHE A 219 -1.07 2.66 8.99
CA PHE A 219 -0.27 3.23 10.08
C PHE A 219 -0.53 2.55 11.43
N ILE A 220 -1.80 2.17 11.75
CA ILE A 220 -2.13 1.42 12.98
C ILE A 220 -1.55 0.01 12.92
N LEU A 221 -1.57 -0.66 11.78
CA LEU A 221 -0.88 -1.92 11.54
C LEU A 221 0.60 -1.78 11.88
N GLY A 222 1.19 -0.64 11.51
CA GLY A 222 2.53 -0.24 11.89
C GLY A 222 3.63 -1.01 11.18
N ASP A 223 3.36 -1.54 10.00
CA ASP A 223 4.39 -2.02 9.09
C ASP A 223 4.92 -0.89 8.19
N MET A 224 6.04 -1.11 7.55
CA MET A 224 6.69 -0.19 6.62
C MET A 224 6.54 -0.70 5.19
N HIS A 225 5.33 -1.16 4.86
CA HIS A 225 5.05 -1.74 3.55
C HIS A 225 5.21 -0.69 2.41
N PRO A 226 5.58 -1.09 1.19
CA PRO A 226 5.87 -0.18 0.07
C PRO A 226 4.84 0.92 -0.19
N HIS A 227 3.54 0.63 -0.10
CA HIS A 227 2.49 1.64 -0.30
C HIS A 227 2.48 2.72 0.80
N LEU A 228 2.84 2.35 2.05
CA LEU A 228 3.01 3.30 3.14
C LEU A 228 4.27 4.14 2.95
N LEU A 229 5.39 3.48 2.60
CA LEU A 229 6.65 4.16 2.31
C LEU A 229 6.55 5.11 1.11
N ALA A 230 5.70 4.80 0.13
CA ALA A 230 5.46 5.67 -1.02
C ALA A 230 4.56 6.88 -0.70
N LEU A 231 3.73 6.84 0.34
CA LEU A 231 2.68 7.83 0.59
C LEU A 231 3.17 9.29 0.63
N PRO A 232 4.24 9.68 1.36
CA PRO A 232 4.72 11.06 1.33
C PRO A 232 5.20 11.48 -0.07
N PHE A 233 5.81 10.57 -0.83
CA PHE A 233 6.32 10.82 -2.18
C PHE A 233 5.19 10.92 -3.21
N VAL A 234 4.14 10.14 -3.05
CA VAL A 234 2.87 10.28 -3.79
C VAL A 234 2.33 11.70 -3.64
N LEU A 235 2.26 12.20 -2.41
CA LEU A 235 1.81 13.57 -2.13
C LEU A 235 2.75 14.62 -2.76
N VAL A 236 4.06 14.38 -2.77
CA VAL A 236 5.01 15.25 -3.49
C VAL A 236 4.71 15.29 -4.98
N VAL A 237 4.42 14.15 -5.62
CA VAL A 237 4.07 14.13 -7.06
C VAL A 237 2.74 14.84 -7.33
N ILE A 238 1.74 14.71 -6.45
CA ILE A 238 0.49 15.49 -6.53
C ILE A 238 0.78 16.99 -6.40
N ALA A 239 1.64 17.38 -5.47
CA ALA A 239 2.06 18.80 -5.29
C ALA A 239 2.80 19.33 -6.53
N LEU A 240 3.68 18.54 -7.15
CA LEU A 240 4.36 18.91 -8.40
C LEU A 240 3.37 19.05 -9.57
N ALA A 241 2.38 18.17 -9.68
CA ALA A 241 1.31 18.27 -10.67
C ALA A 241 0.44 19.52 -10.43
N LEU A 242 0.15 19.84 -9.18
CA LEU A 242 -0.54 21.09 -8.80
C LEU A 242 0.29 22.33 -9.13
N ASN A 243 1.59 22.31 -8.86
CA ASN A 243 2.49 23.40 -9.22
C ASN A 243 2.53 23.61 -10.75
N LEU A 244 2.61 22.52 -11.52
CA LEU A 244 2.51 22.57 -12.98
C LEU A 244 1.18 23.20 -13.42
N TRP A 245 0.06 22.80 -12.80
CA TRP A 245 -1.26 23.35 -13.05
C TRP A 245 -1.37 24.84 -12.74
N GLN A 246 -0.85 25.28 -11.58
CA GLN A 246 -0.86 26.69 -11.18
C GLN A 246 0.09 27.53 -12.02
N GLY A 247 1.21 26.97 -12.45
CA GLY A 247 2.19 27.61 -13.33
C GLY A 247 1.66 27.99 -14.73
N ARG A 248 0.54 27.42 -15.17
CA ARG A 248 -0.07 27.69 -16.48
C ARG A 248 -0.45 29.16 -16.72
N ARG A 249 -0.70 29.91 -15.63
CA ARG A 249 -1.05 31.33 -15.68
C ARG A 249 0.16 32.25 -15.79
N ARG A 250 1.38 31.71 -15.65
CA ARG A 250 2.59 32.50 -15.86
C ARG A 250 2.80 32.68 -17.35
N GLU A 251 2.79 33.94 -17.82
CA GLU A 251 3.11 34.25 -19.21
C GLU A 251 4.51 33.74 -19.55
N PRO A 252 4.69 33.14 -20.74
CA PRO A 252 6.03 32.82 -21.23
C PRO A 252 6.83 34.16 -21.25
N ARG A 253 7.94 34.24 -20.53
CA ARG A 253 8.86 35.33 -20.73
C ARG A 253 9.33 35.31 -22.19
N GLU A 254 8.92 36.28 -22.98
CA GLU A 254 9.45 36.51 -24.32
C GLU A 254 10.88 37.05 -24.22
N ASP A 255 11.81 36.26 -23.74
CA ASP A 255 13.22 36.55 -23.89
C ASP A 255 13.61 36.29 -25.34
N LYS A 256 13.60 37.34 -26.16
CA LYS A 256 14.07 37.35 -27.57
C LYS A 256 15.56 37.02 -27.72
N VAL A 257 16.26 36.75 -26.63
CA VAL A 257 17.69 36.39 -26.60
C VAL A 257 17.83 34.86 -26.66
N ARG A 258 18.74 34.36 -27.50
CA ARG A 258 19.05 32.91 -27.56
C ARG A 258 19.39 32.44 -26.13
N PRO A 259 18.66 31.45 -25.60
CA PRO A 259 18.83 31.02 -24.22
C PRO A 259 20.25 30.48 -23.99
N SER A 260 20.94 31.03 -22.99
CA SER A 260 22.25 30.55 -22.54
C SER A 260 22.15 29.08 -22.06
N LEU A 261 23.29 28.37 -22.01
CA LEU A 261 23.33 27.00 -21.48
C LEU A 261 22.72 26.95 -20.05
N ARG A 262 23.05 27.95 -19.22
CA ARG A 262 22.50 28.07 -17.87
C ARG A 262 20.97 28.23 -17.87
N SER A 263 20.41 29.01 -18.77
CA SER A 263 18.98 29.20 -18.92
C SER A 263 18.27 27.93 -19.40
N ARG A 264 18.91 27.13 -20.28
CA ARG A 264 18.39 25.82 -20.71
C ARG A 264 18.42 24.82 -19.57
N LEU A 265 19.49 24.78 -18.79
CA LEU A 265 19.60 23.87 -17.63
C LEU A 265 18.57 24.23 -16.53
N THR A 266 18.37 25.52 -16.25
CA THR A 266 17.34 25.96 -15.29
C THR A 266 15.92 25.67 -15.78
N ALA A 267 15.66 25.66 -17.08
CA ALA A 267 14.38 25.26 -17.66
C ALA A 267 14.14 23.74 -17.60
N LEU A 268 15.21 22.93 -17.64
CA LEU A 268 15.11 21.46 -17.51
C LEU A 268 14.99 20.98 -16.06
N ALA A 269 15.47 21.76 -15.08
CA ALA A 269 15.48 21.34 -13.68
C ALA A 269 14.09 20.92 -13.13
N PRO A 270 12.97 21.62 -13.39
CA PRO A 270 11.64 21.17 -12.96
C PRO A 270 11.21 19.84 -13.59
N TRP A 271 11.59 19.62 -14.85
CA TRP A 271 11.29 18.37 -15.55
C TRP A 271 12.09 17.19 -15.00
N LEU A 272 13.37 17.41 -14.73
CA LEU A 272 14.23 16.40 -14.09
C LEU A 272 13.77 16.10 -12.66
N GLY A 273 13.38 17.14 -11.91
CA GLY A 273 12.78 16.97 -10.58
C GLY A 273 11.48 16.14 -10.61
N MET A 274 10.62 16.42 -11.60
CA MET A 274 9.39 15.66 -11.79
C MET A 274 9.68 14.21 -12.24
N ALA A 275 10.64 14.00 -13.15
CA ALA A 275 11.07 12.67 -13.57
C ALA A 275 11.68 11.89 -12.40
N ALA A 276 12.50 12.53 -11.57
CA ALA A 276 13.08 11.92 -10.39
C ALA A 276 12.01 11.51 -9.35
N ALA A 277 11.07 12.41 -9.05
CA ALA A 277 9.99 12.12 -8.12
C ALA A 277 9.07 11.00 -8.63
N LEU A 278 8.69 11.04 -9.91
CA LEU A 278 7.87 10.01 -10.53
C LEU A 278 8.59 8.67 -10.62
N GLY A 279 9.87 8.66 -11.00
CA GLY A 279 10.69 7.45 -11.05
C GLY A 279 10.90 6.83 -9.66
N ALA A 280 11.03 7.68 -8.62
CA ALA A 280 11.09 7.21 -7.24
C ALA A 280 9.82 6.46 -6.83
N LEU A 281 8.63 6.87 -7.30
CA LEU A 281 7.39 6.10 -7.06
C LEU A 281 7.48 4.69 -7.65
N GLY A 282 8.02 4.55 -8.88
CA GLY A 282 8.23 3.24 -9.49
C GLY A 282 9.14 2.34 -8.68
N PHE A 283 10.11 2.91 -7.98
CA PHE A 283 11.04 2.19 -7.12
C PHE A 283 10.51 1.96 -5.70
N LEU A 284 9.64 2.86 -5.20
CA LEU A 284 8.96 2.73 -3.89
C LEU A 284 7.79 1.73 -3.94
N ASN A 285 6.96 1.84 -4.97
CA ASN A 285 5.81 0.99 -5.24
C ASN A 285 5.43 1.12 -6.73
N THR A 286 5.83 0.17 -7.54
CA THR A 286 5.71 0.26 -9.01
C THR A 286 4.30 0.59 -9.49
N TRP A 287 3.26 0.19 -8.74
CA TRP A 287 1.85 0.45 -9.05
C TRP A 287 1.48 1.93 -9.02
N ASP A 288 2.19 2.75 -8.26
CA ASP A 288 1.93 4.19 -8.15
C ASP A 288 2.43 4.95 -9.38
N PHE A 289 3.48 4.45 -10.03
CA PHE A 289 4.07 5.11 -11.20
C PHE A 289 3.05 5.39 -12.32
N PRO A 290 2.30 4.42 -12.87
CA PRO A 290 1.36 4.69 -13.95
C PRO A 290 0.20 5.59 -13.52
N ILE A 291 -0.24 5.51 -12.25
CA ILE A 291 -1.33 6.33 -11.72
C ILE A 291 -0.93 7.81 -11.72
N TYR A 292 0.22 8.12 -11.16
CA TYR A 292 0.69 9.51 -11.03
C TYR A 292 1.32 10.06 -12.31
N TRP A 293 1.84 9.20 -13.18
CA TRP A 293 2.16 9.57 -14.55
C TRP A 293 0.88 10.01 -15.30
N ALA A 294 -0.21 9.26 -15.19
CA ALA A 294 -1.49 9.63 -15.79
C ALA A 294 -2.03 10.96 -15.23
N LEU A 295 -1.86 11.25 -13.93
CA LEU A 295 -2.21 12.55 -13.35
C LEU A 295 -1.44 13.68 -14.02
N ILE A 296 -0.12 13.56 -14.15
CA ILE A 296 0.72 14.61 -14.78
C ILE A 296 0.33 14.80 -16.25
N VAL A 297 0.14 13.71 -16.98
CA VAL A 297 -0.28 13.74 -18.41
C VAL A 297 -1.64 14.42 -18.57
N ALA A 298 -2.60 14.10 -17.69
CA ALA A 298 -3.91 14.73 -17.70
C ALA A 298 -3.83 16.24 -17.40
N VAL A 299 -2.98 16.65 -16.46
CA VAL A 299 -2.70 18.07 -16.18
C VAL A 299 -2.12 18.76 -17.42
N MET A 300 -1.15 18.14 -18.10
CA MET A 300 -0.56 18.67 -19.33
C MET A 300 -1.62 18.82 -20.44
N LEU A 301 -2.50 17.84 -20.58
CA LEU A 301 -3.60 17.86 -21.54
C LEU A 301 -4.55 19.02 -21.26
N LEU A 302 -4.97 19.20 -20.01
CA LEU A 302 -5.86 20.29 -19.62
C LEU A 302 -5.21 21.67 -19.82
N ILE A 303 -3.92 21.83 -19.50
CA ILE A 303 -3.17 23.08 -19.75
C ILE A 303 -3.13 23.41 -21.24
N ARG A 304 -2.85 22.44 -22.11
CA ARG A 304 -2.84 22.66 -23.55
C ARG A 304 -4.22 23.05 -24.08
N ARG A 305 -5.25 22.35 -23.61
CA ARG A 305 -6.63 22.66 -23.98
C ARG A 305 -7.03 24.10 -23.58
N GLU A 306 -6.63 24.54 -22.39
CA GLU A 306 -6.89 25.91 -21.93
C GLU A 306 -6.18 26.94 -22.81
N ARG A 307 -4.95 26.63 -23.30
CA ARG A 307 -4.15 27.55 -24.13
C ARG A 307 -4.56 27.61 -25.60
N THR A 308 -5.05 26.51 -26.17
CA THR A 308 -5.39 26.41 -27.59
C THR A 308 -6.76 25.75 -27.78
N PRO A 309 -7.84 26.34 -27.28
CA PRO A 309 -9.14 25.71 -27.17
C PRO A 309 -9.86 25.52 -28.56
N GLU A 310 -9.33 26.14 -29.60
CA GLU A 310 -9.78 25.97 -30.98
C GLU A 310 -9.38 24.62 -31.59
N LYS A 311 -8.37 23.94 -31.00
CA LYS A 311 -7.91 22.63 -31.49
C LYS A 311 -8.79 21.49 -31.00
N SER A 312 -8.82 20.40 -31.74
CA SER A 312 -9.54 19.19 -31.36
C SER A 312 -8.91 18.49 -30.14
N LEU A 313 -9.70 17.68 -29.46
CA LEU A 313 -9.16 16.87 -28.35
C LEU A 313 -8.04 15.92 -28.82
N LEU A 314 -8.19 15.37 -30.01
CA LEU A 314 -7.17 14.50 -30.61
C LEU A 314 -5.86 15.24 -30.84
N ASP A 315 -5.88 16.50 -31.35
CA ASP A 315 -4.69 17.31 -31.54
C ASP A 315 -3.98 17.57 -30.20
N HIS A 316 -4.72 17.81 -29.12
CA HIS A 316 -4.15 17.97 -27.78
C HIS A 316 -3.50 16.69 -27.29
N VAL A 317 -4.15 15.54 -27.44
CA VAL A 317 -3.63 14.23 -27.05
C VAL A 317 -2.34 13.93 -27.82
N LEU A 318 -2.37 14.03 -29.15
CA LEU A 318 -1.18 13.78 -30.00
C LEU A 318 0.00 14.70 -29.62
N ALA A 319 -0.29 15.95 -29.27
CA ALA A 319 0.76 16.90 -28.89
C ALA A 319 1.34 16.68 -27.48
N VAL A 320 0.64 15.96 -26.58
CA VAL A 320 1.13 15.63 -25.25
C VAL A 320 1.94 14.33 -25.25
N ILE A 321 1.66 13.39 -26.16
CA ILE A 321 2.31 12.07 -26.21
C ILE A 321 3.84 12.15 -26.15
N PRO A 322 4.56 12.96 -26.96
CA PRO A 322 6.01 13.00 -26.91
C PRO A 322 6.56 13.42 -25.57
N GLN A 323 5.94 14.39 -24.92
CA GLN A 323 6.33 14.88 -23.59
C GLN A 323 6.02 13.84 -22.50
N ALA A 324 4.87 13.18 -22.58
CA ALA A 324 4.48 12.11 -21.67
C ALA A 324 5.44 10.91 -21.75
N LEU A 325 5.82 10.51 -22.97
CA LEU A 325 6.78 9.43 -23.20
C LEU A 325 8.17 9.83 -22.73
N ALA A 326 8.62 11.05 -23.04
CA ALA A 326 9.93 11.53 -22.57
C ALA A 326 10.01 11.55 -21.04
N LEU A 327 8.95 11.98 -20.35
CA LEU A 327 8.86 11.94 -18.90
C LEU A 327 8.94 10.51 -18.37
N ALA A 328 8.17 9.57 -18.94
CA ALA A 328 8.19 8.17 -18.53
C ALA A 328 9.59 7.54 -18.72
N VAL A 329 10.19 7.74 -19.90
CA VAL A 329 11.54 7.23 -20.21
C VAL A 329 12.58 7.81 -19.25
N ALA A 330 12.56 9.13 -19.02
CA ALA A 330 13.49 9.77 -18.09
C ALA A 330 13.31 9.26 -16.65
N SER A 331 12.05 9.07 -16.20
CA SER A 331 11.73 8.54 -14.88
C SER A 331 12.28 7.13 -14.68
N VAL A 332 12.12 6.25 -15.66
CA VAL A 332 12.64 4.87 -15.62
C VAL A 332 14.17 4.87 -15.71
N ALA A 333 14.76 5.67 -16.61
CA ALA A 333 16.19 5.71 -16.83
C ALA A 333 16.98 6.19 -15.61
N LEU A 334 16.45 7.13 -14.82
CA LEU A 334 17.08 7.59 -13.59
C LEU A 334 17.24 6.49 -12.52
N TYR A 335 16.42 5.45 -12.58
CA TYR A 335 16.44 4.33 -11.64
C TYR A 335 16.76 2.99 -12.35
N ALA A 336 17.50 3.05 -13.48
CA ALA A 336 17.84 1.88 -14.27
C ALA A 336 18.45 0.70 -13.48
N PRO A 337 19.36 0.90 -12.52
CA PRO A 337 19.91 -0.22 -11.73
C PRO A 337 18.85 -1.03 -10.97
N PHE A 338 17.81 -0.38 -10.47
CA PHE A 338 16.68 -1.05 -9.84
C PHE A 338 15.89 -1.90 -10.85
N TRP A 339 15.55 -1.32 -12.01
CA TRP A 339 14.77 -2.01 -13.02
C TRP A 339 15.48 -3.25 -13.61
N PHE A 340 16.80 -3.21 -13.73
CA PHE A 340 17.59 -4.37 -14.17
C PHE A 340 17.65 -5.50 -13.14
N ALA A 341 17.55 -5.17 -11.86
CA ALA A 341 17.59 -6.16 -10.78
C ALA A 341 16.21 -6.74 -10.43
N LEU A 342 15.12 -5.99 -10.71
CA LEU A 342 13.76 -6.37 -10.36
C LEU A 342 13.23 -7.46 -11.29
N ARG A 343 12.72 -8.56 -10.71
CA ARG A 343 11.87 -9.51 -11.41
C ARG A 343 10.41 -9.14 -11.14
N SER A 344 9.66 -8.80 -12.19
CA SER A 344 8.26 -8.43 -12.03
C SER A 344 7.39 -9.65 -11.73
N GLN A 345 6.52 -9.51 -10.74
CA GLN A 345 5.48 -10.50 -10.40
C GLN A 345 4.24 -10.37 -11.30
N ALA A 346 4.10 -9.25 -12.03
CA ALA A 346 2.92 -8.96 -12.82
C ALA A 346 2.87 -9.86 -14.07
N GLY A 347 1.90 -10.75 -14.10
CA GLY A 347 1.65 -11.68 -15.21
C GLY A 347 0.70 -11.15 -16.28
N GLY A 348 0.38 -9.83 -16.26
CA GLY A 348 -0.54 -9.20 -17.20
C GLY A 348 -1.84 -8.70 -16.56
N VAL A 349 -2.87 -8.51 -17.38
CA VAL A 349 -4.21 -8.05 -16.96
C VAL A 349 -5.23 -9.12 -17.30
N LEU A 350 -6.08 -9.47 -16.35
CA LEU A 350 -7.17 -10.43 -16.52
C LEU A 350 -8.53 -9.72 -16.38
N PRO A 351 -9.58 -10.20 -17.08
CA PRO A 351 -10.93 -9.70 -16.89
C PRO A 351 -11.49 -10.16 -15.54
N ASN A 352 -12.08 -9.23 -14.78
CA ASN A 352 -12.91 -9.58 -13.64
C ASN A 352 -14.32 -9.91 -14.13
N VAL A 353 -14.70 -11.17 -14.13
CA VAL A 353 -15.99 -11.66 -14.65
C VAL A 353 -16.99 -11.91 -13.52
N PHE A 354 -16.54 -12.52 -12.41
CA PHE A 354 -17.41 -13.13 -11.41
C PHE A 354 -17.76 -12.25 -10.22
N ASN A 355 -16.93 -11.26 -9.88
CA ASN A 355 -17.14 -10.44 -8.71
C ASN A 355 -17.53 -9.00 -9.10
N ALA A 356 -18.62 -8.52 -8.52
CA ALA A 356 -19.07 -7.13 -8.61
C ALA A 356 -19.12 -6.54 -7.20
N THR A 357 -18.53 -5.37 -7.02
CA THR A 357 -18.52 -4.69 -5.71
C THR A 357 -19.92 -4.25 -5.35
N ARG A 358 -20.42 -4.66 -4.20
CA ARG A 358 -21.73 -4.27 -3.70
C ARG A 358 -21.71 -2.83 -3.19
N LEU A 359 -22.70 -2.04 -3.59
CA LEU A 359 -22.78 -0.64 -3.20
C LEU A 359 -22.75 -0.41 -1.67
N PRO A 360 -23.45 -1.22 -0.83
CA PRO A 360 -23.34 -1.06 0.62
C PRO A 360 -21.91 -1.23 1.14
N GLN A 361 -21.16 -2.23 0.66
CA GLN A 361 -19.76 -2.45 1.04
C GLN A 361 -18.87 -1.30 0.58
N PHE A 362 -19.04 -0.84 -0.67
CA PHE A 362 -18.33 0.33 -1.19
C PHE A 362 -18.60 1.59 -0.35
N LEU A 363 -19.85 1.80 0.06
CA LEU A 363 -20.21 2.92 0.93
C LEU A 363 -19.66 2.77 2.35
N VAL A 364 -19.58 1.55 2.90
CA VAL A 364 -18.91 1.33 4.19
C VAL A 364 -17.44 1.71 4.10
N MET A 365 -16.76 1.31 3.02
CA MET A 365 -15.35 1.63 2.80
C MET A 365 -15.13 3.14 2.68
N PHE A 366 -15.88 3.83 1.83
CA PHE A 366 -15.64 5.24 1.50
C PHE A 366 -16.60 6.22 2.18
N ALA A 367 -17.40 5.81 3.17
CA ALA A 367 -18.43 6.64 3.83
C ALA A 367 -17.95 8.06 4.20
N PRO A 368 -16.79 8.25 4.86
CA PRO A 368 -16.35 9.58 5.28
C PRO A 368 -16.05 10.53 4.13
N LEU A 369 -15.74 9.99 2.95
CA LEU A 369 -15.34 10.74 1.76
C LEU A 369 -16.46 10.86 0.72
N ALA A 370 -17.50 10.03 0.83
CA ALA A 370 -18.57 9.92 -0.17
C ALA A 370 -19.32 11.24 -0.40
N VAL A 371 -19.73 11.92 0.68
CA VAL A 371 -20.51 13.16 0.57
C VAL A 371 -19.72 14.29 -0.08
N PRO A 372 -18.46 14.60 0.33
CA PRO A 372 -17.62 15.55 -0.38
C PRO A 372 -17.40 15.21 -1.85
N VAL A 373 -17.09 13.94 -2.16
CA VAL A 373 -16.86 13.48 -3.54
C VAL A 373 -18.12 13.69 -4.40
N VAL A 374 -19.27 13.24 -3.95
CA VAL A 374 -20.55 13.48 -4.64
C VAL A 374 -20.83 14.99 -4.76
N GLY A 375 -20.59 15.76 -3.70
CA GLY A 375 -20.75 17.21 -3.72
C GLY A 375 -19.89 17.90 -4.78
N ILE A 376 -18.65 17.45 -4.98
CA ILE A 376 -17.76 17.94 -6.04
C ILE A 376 -18.30 17.57 -7.42
N VAL A 377 -18.70 16.31 -7.64
CA VAL A 377 -19.26 15.84 -8.93
C VAL A 377 -20.51 16.66 -9.29
N LEU A 378 -21.44 16.85 -8.34
CA LEU A 378 -22.67 17.61 -8.56
C LEU A 378 -22.37 19.09 -8.85
N ARG A 379 -21.44 19.70 -8.11
CA ARG A 379 -21.04 21.09 -8.30
C ARG A 379 -20.43 21.29 -9.69
N LEU A 380 -19.40 20.51 -10.02
CA LEU A 380 -18.67 20.67 -11.28
C LEU A 380 -19.55 20.34 -12.49
N GLY A 381 -20.40 19.31 -12.38
CA GLY A 381 -21.38 18.98 -13.41
C GLY A 381 -22.37 20.10 -13.65
N LYS A 382 -22.87 20.77 -12.58
CA LYS A 382 -23.75 21.92 -12.68
C LYS A 382 -23.06 23.14 -13.31
N GLU A 383 -21.85 23.48 -12.85
CA GLU A 383 -21.04 24.59 -13.35
C GLU A 383 -20.72 24.41 -14.85
N ALA A 384 -20.51 23.17 -15.28
CA ALA A 384 -20.26 22.82 -16.69
C ALA A 384 -21.54 22.67 -17.54
N GLY A 385 -22.73 22.79 -16.96
CA GLY A 385 -23.99 22.63 -17.70
C GLY A 385 -24.28 21.20 -18.16
N VAL A 386 -23.80 20.18 -17.44
CA VAL A 386 -23.99 18.78 -17.81
C VAL A 386 -25.47 18.40 -17.81
N HIS A 387 -25.93 17.78 -18.89
CA HIS A 387 -27.28 17.21 -19.01
C HIS A 387 -27.34 15.85 -18.30
N TRP A 388 -27.85 15.82 -17.07
CA TRP A 388 -27.85 14.64 -16.19
C TRP A 388 -28.54 13.41 -16.78
N THR A 389 -29.65 13.60 -17.49
CA THR A 389 -30.39 12.50 -18.15
C THR A 389 -29.56 11.86 -19.25
N GLN A 390 -28.81 12.65 -20.01
CA GLN A 390 -27.90 12.14 -21.04
C GLN A 390 -26.68 11.45 -20.40
N ALA A 391 -26.09 12.03 -19.33
CA ALA A 391 -24.99 11.42 -18.61
C ALA A 391 -25.40 10.05 -18.04
N LEU A 392 -26.59 9.96 -17.44
CA LEU A 392 -27.14 8.69 -16.94
C LEU A 392 -27.37 7.69 -18.10
N GLY A 393 -27.97 8.14 -19.21
CA GLY A 393 -28.20 7.29 -20.40
C GLY A 393 -26.89 6.71 -20.95
N TRP A 394 -25.85 7.55 -21.11
CA TRP A 394 -24.51 7.10 -21.51
C TRP A 394 -23.89 6.15 -20.48
N SER A 395 -24.14 6.38 -19.19
CA SER A 395 -23.64 5.51 -18.13
C SER A 395 -24.24 4.12 -18.19
N VAL A 396 -25.55 4.04 -18.40
CA VAL A 396 -26.24 2.75 -18.57
C VAL A 396 -25.75 2.03 -19.85
N LEU A 397 -25.63 2.76 -20.96
CA LEU A 397 -25.13 2.18 -22.21
C LEU A 397 -23.71 1.64 -22.04
N LEU A 398 -22.80 2.44 -21.45
CA LEU A 398 -21.42 2.03 -21.23
C LEU A 398 -21.33 0.83 -20.27
N LEU A 399 -22.15 0.82 -19.20
CA LEU A 399 -22.23 -0.31 -18.27
C LEU A 399 -22.65 -1.60 -19.01
N VAL A 400 -23.68 -1.53 -19.85
CA VAL A 400 -24.13 -2.69 -20.64
C VAL A 400 -23.04 -3.16 -21.61
N VAL A 401 -22.46 -2.23 -22.38
CA VAL A 401 -21.42 -2.55 -23.37
C VAL A 401 -20.18 -3.16 -22.69
N THR A 402 -19.70 -2.56 -21.62
CA THR A 402 -18.52 -3.07 -20.90
C THR A 402 -18.79 -4.40 -20.20
N THR A 403 -19.99 -4.61 -19.68
CA THR A 403 -20.39 -5.90 -19.09
C THR A 403 -20.43 -6.98 -20.17
N LEU A 404 -21.07 -6.74 -21.30
CA LEU A 404 -21.14 -7.71 -22.40
C LEU A 404 -19.76 -7.99 -23.00
N ALA A 405 -18.94 -6.96 -23.20
CA ALA A 405 -17.56 -7.12 -23.66
C ALA A 405 -16.72 -7.92 -22.64
N GLY A 406 -16.84 -7.63 -21.35
CA GLY A 406 -16.16 -8.38 -20.28
C GLY A 406 -16.57 -9.85 -20.25
N LEU A 407 -17.86 -10.15 -20.41
CA LEU A 407 -18.36 -11.52 -20.49
C LEU A 407 -17.85 -12.26 -21.72
N LEU A 408 -17.82 -11.57 -22.89
CA LEU A 408 -17.30 -12.15 -24.14
C LEU A 408 -15.79 -12.46 -24.02
N VAL A 409 -15.01 -11.50 -23.55
CA VAL A 409 -13.57 -11.67 -23.32
C VAL A 409 -13.33 -12.74 -22.27
N GLY A 410 -14.11 -12.73 -21.18
CA GLY A 410 -14.04 -13.73 -20.12
C GLY A 410 -14.33 -15.14 -20.64
N ARG A 411 -15.27 -15.33 -21.57
CA ARG A 411 -15.54 -16.61 -22.22
C ARG A 411 -14.36 -17.11 -23.04
N ILE A 412 -13.68 -16.20 -23.75
CA ILE A 412 -12.49 -16.53 -24.57
C ILE A 412 -11.29 -16.89 -23.68
N VAL A 413 -11.07 -16.12 -22.62
CA VAL A 413 -9.91 -16.24 -21.73
C VAL A 413 -10.18 -17.20 -20.57
N SER A 414 -11.44 -17.38 -20.16
CA SER A 414 -11.80 -18.15 -18.96
C SER A 414 -11.59 -19.65 -19.09
N SER A 415 -11.63 -20.23 -20.30
CA SER A 415 -11.38 -21.67 -20.43
C SER A 415 -10.00 -22.09 -19.96
N PRO A 416 -8.88 -21.42 -20.33
CA PRO A 416 -7.55 -21.64 -19.75
C PRO A 416 -7.45 -21.16 -18.30
N TYR A 417 -8.10 -20.03 -17.95
CA TYR A 417 -8.07 -19.45 -16.60
C TYR A 417 -8.79 -20.35 -15.58
N LEU A 418 -9.98 -20.82 -15.90
CA LEU A 418 -10.73 -21.75 -15.04
C LEU A 418 -10.03 -23.13 -14.95
N ALA A 419 -9.35 -23.57 -16.00
CA ALA A 419 -8.52 -24.78 -15.94
C ALA A 419 -7.31 -24.57 -15.02
N ALA A 420 -6.68 -23.41 -15.06
CA ALA A 420 -5.57 -23.06 -14.15
C ALA A 420 -6.03 -22.90 -12.69
N VAL A 421 -7.23 -22.36 -12.47
CA VAL A 421 -7.85 -22.27 -11.14
C VAL A 421 -8.22 -23.66 -10.62
N ARG A 422 -8.69 -24.57 -11.48
CA ARG A 422 -8.96 -25.97 -11.11
C ARG A 422 -7.72 -26.72 -10.61
N GLN A 423 -6.56 -26.52 -11.24
CA GLN A 423 -5.32 -27.19 -10.87
C GLN A 423 -4.71 -26.71 -9.54
N GLY A 424 -5.07 -25.51 -9.08
CA GLY A 424 -4.56 -24.94 -7.84
C GLY A 424 -5.50 -25.06 -6.62
N TRP A 425 -6.72 -25.52 -6.78
CA TRP A 425 -7.76 -25.48 -5.75
C TRP A 425 -8.43 -26.84 -5.52
N GLU A 426 -7.67 -27.81 -5.06
CA GLU A 426 -8.23 -28.92 -4.33
C GLU A 426 -8.60 -28.45 -2.92
N ILE A 427 -9.89 -28.24 -2.66
CA ILE A 427 -10.36 -27.94 -1.31
C ILE A 427 -10.56 -29.27 -0.58
N PRO A 428 -9.70 -29.63 0.39
CA PRO A 428 -9.87 -30.85 1.14
C PRO A 428 -11.23 -30.86 1.86
N GLY A 429 -12.04 -31.91 1.65
CA GLY A 429 -13.33 -32.12 2.33
C GLY A 429 -14.55 -31.45 1.66
N VAL A 430 -14.38 -30.79 0.51
CA VAL A 430 -15.51 -30.30 -0.30
C VAL A 430 -15.72 -31.25 -1.45
N GLY A 431 -16.93 -31.84 -1.55
CA GLY A 431 -17.30 -32.75 -2.62
C GLY A 431 -17.16 -32.16 -4.04
N THR A 432 -17.78 -32.79 -5.04
CA THR A 432 -17.76 -32.31 -6.44
C THR A 432 -18.08 -30.83 -6.53
N VAL A 433 -17.09 -30.04 -6.99
CA VAL A 433 -17.18 -28.60 -7.09
C VAL A 433 -17.75 -28.22 -8.46
N GLU A 434 -18.87 -27.52 -8.48
CA GLU A 434 -19.40 -26.92 -9.70
C GLU A 434 -18.76 -25.52 -9.90
N LEU A 435 -18.38 -25.25 -11.14
CA LEU A 435 -17.83 -23.94 -11.51
C LEU A 435 -18.96 -22.97 -11.84
N ALA A 436 -18.78 -21.72 -11.40
CA ALA A 436 -19.65 -20.62 -11.80
C ALA A 436 -19.62 -20.44 -13.33
N THR A 437 -20.80 -20.29 -13.90
CA THR A 437 -20.99 -20.11 -15.34
C THR A 437 -20.97 -18.62 -15.72
N VAL A 438 -20.93 -18.34 -17.02
CA VAL A 438 -21.11 -16.97 -17.53
C VAL A 438 -22.50 -16.42 -17.15
N TYR A 439 -23.49 -17.31 -16.99
CA TYR A 439 -24.83 -16.92 -16.53
C TYR A 439 -24.78 -16.43 -15.06
N ASP A 440 -24.08 -17.12 -14.18
CA ASP A 440 -23.92 -16.71 -12.79
C ASP A 440 -23.19 -15.36 -12.67
N ALA A 441 -22.18 -15.14 -13.52
CA ALA A 441 -21.46 -13.88 -13.61
C ALA A 441 -22.38 -12.73 -14.06
N LEU A 442 -23.21 -12.96 -15.09
CA LEU A 442 -24.19 -11.99 -15.57
C LEU A 442 -25.21 -11.68 -14.48
N LEU A 443 -25.78 -12.71 -13.83
CA LEU A 443 -26.74 -12.55 -12.75
C LEU A 443 -26.15 -11.74 -11.60
N THR A 444 -24.91 -12.03 -11.18
CA THR A 444 -24.22 -11.31 -10.11
C THR A 444 -24.10 -9.80 -10.45
N ARG A 445 -23.77 -9.46 -11.69
CA ARG A 445 -23.66 -8.07 -12.15
C ARG A 445 -25.01 -7.39 -12.29
N LEU A 446 -26.04 -8.10 -12.77
CA LEU A 446 -27.40 -7.56 -12.85
C LEU A 446 -28.03 -7.29 -11.48
N LEU A 447 -27.70 -8.11 -10.48
CA LEU A 447 -28.13 -7.88 -9.10
C LEU A 447 -27.36 -6.78 -8.38
N ASN A 448 -26.12 -6.50 -8.79
CA ASN A 448 -25.22 -5.53 -8.16
C ASN A 448 -24.65 -4.49 -9.17
N PRO A 449 -25.49 -3.77 -9.94
CA PRO A 449 -25.01 -2.82 -10.94
C PRO A 449 -24.65 -1.45 -10.34
N TRP A 450 -25.07 -1.18 -9.10
CA TRP A 450 -25.18 0.16 -8.54
C TRP A 450 -23.83 0.84 -8.34
N THR A 451 -22.82 0.11 -7.87
CA THR A 451 -21.46 0.64 -7.69
C THR A 451 -20.86 1.05 -9.03
N ALA A 452 -20.85 0.13 -9.99
CA ALA A 452 -20.32 0.43 -11.32
C ALA A 452 -21.10 1.58 -12.01
N LEU A 453 -22.43 1.59 -11.90
CA LEU A 453 -23.26 2.66 -12.45
C LEU A 453 -22.93 4.03 -11.82
N ALA A 454 -22.81 4.11 -10.50
CA ALA A 454 -22.47 5.35 -9.81
C ALA A 454 -21.07 5.85 -10.19
N LEU A 455 -20.09 4.95 -10.27
CA LEU A 455 -18.72 5.27 -10.66
C LEU A 455 -18.63 5.72 -12.12
N VAL A 456 -19.28 5.02 -13.05
CA VAL A 456 -19.32 5.38 -14.46
C VAL A 456 -20.02 6.75 -14.65
N CYS A 457 -21.14 6.98 -13.95
CA CYS A 457 -21.85 8.25 -14.01
C CYS A 457 -20.96 9.40 -13.51
N GLY A 458 -20.29 9.23 -12.38
CA GLY A 458 -19.35 10.21 -11.86
C GLY A 458 -18.19 10.49 -12.83
N CYS A 459 -17.63 9.45 -13.43
CA CYS A 459 -16.57 9.59 -14.45
C CYS A 459 -17.05 10.37 -15.66
N ILE A 460 -18.23 10.05 -16.21
CA ILE A 460 -18.80 10.75 -17.38
C ILE A 460 -19.06 12.23 -17.05
N VAL A 461 -19.69 12.50 -15.91
CA VAL A 461 -20.00 13.88 -15.50
C VAL A 461 -18.71 14.70 -15.38
N LEU A 462 -17.69 14.19 -14.68
CA LEU A 462 -16.42 14.91 -14.52
C LEU A 462 -15.63 15.00 -15.82
N PHE A 463 -15.65 13.96 -16.64
CA PHE A 463 -15.00 14.00 -17.95
C PHE A 463 -15.61 15.09 -18.84
N ILE A 464 -16.96 15.15 -18.94
CA ILE A 464 -17.65 16.21 -19.65
C ILE A 464 -17.32 17.57 -19.04
N ALA A 465 -17.35 17.69 -17.71
CA ALA A 465 -17.09 18.95 -17.01
C ALA A 465 -15.66 19.47 -17.25
N LEU A 466 -14.64 18.60 -17.16
CA LEU A 466 -13.24 18.95 -17.40
C LEU A 466 -12.95 19.27 -18.89
N LEU A 467 -13.72 18.68 -19.81
CA LEU A 467 -13.60 18.93 -21.24
C LEU A 467 -14.60 19.97 -21.76
N ALA A 468 -15.40 20.58 -20.90
CA ALA A 468 -16.35 21.63 -21.30
C ALA A 468 -15.65 22.84 -21.97
N PRO A 469 -16.33 23.57 -22.89
CA PRO A 469 -15.79 24.76 -23.53
C PRO A 469 -15.42 25.86 -22.51
N ARG A 470 -14.68 26.87 -23.00
CA ARG A 470 -14.12 28.00 -22.22
C ARG A 470 -15.05 28.52 -21.13
N GLY A 471 -14.55 28.61 -19.91
CA GLY A 471 -15.17 29.31 -18.77
C GLY A 471 -15.95 28.44 -17.80
N ALA A 472 -16.24 27.17 -18.12
CA ALA A 472 -17.04 26.33 -17.24
C ALA A 472 -16.30 25.88 -15.98
N LEU A 473 -15.03 25.45 -16.13
CA LEU A 473 -14.19 25.07 -15.00
C LEU A 473 -12.79 25.65 -15.13
N GLN A 474 -12.44 26.57 -14.27
CA GLN A 474 -11.10 27.18 -14.20
C GLN A 474 -10.54 27.08 -12.79
N GLY A 475 -9.21 27.08 -12.68
CA GLY A 475 -8.54 27.15 -11.40
C GLY A 475 -8.50 25.82 -10.66
N GLU A 476 -8.50 25.93 -9.36
CA GLU A 476 -8.35 24.84 -8.43
C GLU A 476 -9.48 23.80 -8.51
N PRO A 477 -10.78 24.17 -8.77
CA PRO A 477 -11.85 23.20 -8.94
C PRO A 477 -11.61 22.16 -10.06
N ALA A 478 -10.94 22.55 -11.16
CA ALA A 478 -10.63 21.61 -12.23
C ALA A 478 -9.57 20.58 -11.81
N PHE A 479 -8.54 21.00 -11.08
CA PHE A 479 -7.55 20.09 -10.52
C PHE A 479 -8.16 19.11 -9.50
N VAL A 480 -9.02 19.62 -8.61
CA VAL A 480 -9.76 18.77 -7.65
C VAL A 480 -10.68 17.80 -8.37
N GLY A 481 -11.40 18.26 -9.41
CA GLY A 481 -12.20 17.40 -10.26
C GLY A 481 -11.40 16.27 -10.91
N LEU A 482 -10.15 16.57 -11.32
CA LEU A 482 -9.24 15.58 -11.88
C LEU A 482 -8.82 14.53 -10.82
N LEU A 483 -8.52 14.93 -9.57
CA LEU A 483 -8.24 13.98 -8.49
C LEU A 483 -9.44 13.07 -8.22
N VAL A 484 -10.66 13.64 -8.20
CA VAL A 484 -11.88 12.84 -8.03
C VAL A 484 -12.08 11.88 -9.20
N LEU A 485 -11.90 12.34 -10.45
CA LEU A 485 -12.03 11.51 -11.65
C LEU A 485 -11.06 10.32 -11.64
N LEU A 486 -9.80 10.57 -11.31
CA LEU A 486 -8.80 9.49 -11.20
C LEU A 486 -9.17 8.49 -10.10
N GLY A 487 -9.60 8.95 -8.94
CA GLY A 487 -10.06 8.05 -7.87
C GLY A 487 -11.29 7.22 -8.28
N LEU A 488 -12.26 7.82 -8.99
CA LEU A 488 -13.39 7.09 -9.58
C LEU A 488 -12.93 6.05 -10.60
N GLY A 489 -11.96 6.40 -11.46
CA GLY A 489 -11.38 5.46 -12.43
C GLY A 489 -10.65 4.30 -11.76
N LEU A 490 -9.88 4.58 -10.69
CA LEU A 490 -9.18 3.55 -9.92
C LEU A 490 -10.14 2.59 -9.20
N THR A 491 -11.26 3.09 -8.68
CA THR A 491 -12.26 2.23 -8.05
C THR A 491 -13.14 1.50 -9.07
N LEU A 492 -13.30 2.05 -10.26
CA LEU A 492 -14.04 1.42 -11.37
C LEU A 492 -13.25 0.31 -12.07
N ALA A 493 -11.93 0.46 -12.20
CA ALA A 493 -11.10 -0.51 -12.93
C ALA A 493 -11.22 -1.94 -12.38
N PRO A 494 -11.21 -2.21 -11.05
CA PRO A 494 -11.36 -3.56 -10.52
C PRO A 494 -12.74 -4.20 -10.76
N GLU A 495 -13.73 -3.41 -11.18
CA GLU A 495 -15.02 -3.97 -11.59
C GLU A 495 -14.92 -4.77 -12.90
N TYR A 496 -13.94 -4.48 -13.76
CA TYR A 496 -13.82 -5.08 -15.09
C TYR A 496 -12.51 -5.81 -15.31
N VAL A 497 -11.42 -5.38 -14.67
CA VAL A 497 -10.09 -5.95 -14.87
C VAL A 497 -9.33 -6.03 -13.55
N PHE A 498 -8.40 -6.96 -13.47
CA PHE A 498 -7.43 -7.02 -12.38
C PHE A 498 -6.06 -7.46 -12.90
N LEU A 499 -5.05 -7.16 -12.10
CA LEU A 499 -3.67 -7.47 -12.41
C LEU A 499 -3.39 -8.90 -11.99
N LYS A 500 -2.94 -9.71 -12.94
CA LYS A 500 -2.58 -11.10 -12.69
C LYS A 500 -1.33 -11.16 -11.84
N ASP A 501 -1.46 -11.75 -10.67
CA ASP A 501 -0.38 -12.10 -9.76
C ASP A 501 -0.51 -13.57 -9.30
N VAL A 502 0.24 -13.97 -8.29
CA VAL A 502 0.21 -15.34 -7.75
C VAL A 502 -1.16 -15.72 -7.15
N PHE A 503 -1.97 -14.74 -6.72
CA PHE A 503 -3.29 -14.99 -6.14
C PHE A 503 -4.38 -15.17 -7.19
N ASN A 504 -4.18 -14.72 -8.42
CA ASN A 504 -5.15 -14.75 -9.52
C ASN A 504 -6.54 -14.19 -9.14
N THR A 505 -6.57 -13.16 -8.31
CA THR A 505 -7.78 -12.48 -7.83
C THR A 505 -7.62 -10.97 -7.96
N ARG A 506 -8.72 -10.21 -7.80
CA ARG A 506 -8.64 -8.76 -7.78
C ARG A 506 -8.17 -8.16 -6.45
N MET A 507 -7.81 -9.00 -5.46
CA MET A 507 -7.42 -8.60 -4.12
C MET A 507 -6.34 -7.51 -4.13
N ASN A 508 -5.20 -7.77 -4.75
CA ASN A 508 -4.09 -6.81 -4.81
C ASN A 508 -4.41 -5.59 -5.69
N THR A 509 -5.26 -5.72 -6.70
CA THR A 509 -5.69 -4.59 -7.53
C THR A 509 -6.56 -3.64 -6.71
N ILE A 510 -7.53 -4.17 -5.96
CA ILE A 510 -8.34 -3.38 -5.04
C ILE A 510 -7.45 -2.72 -3.99
N PHE A 511 -6.57 -3.48 -3.34
CA PHE A 511 -5.65 -2.96 -2.34
C PHE A 511 -4.87 -1.74 -2.83
N LYS A 512 -4.21 -1.85 -3.97
CA LYS A 512 -3.40 -0.77 -4.52
C LYS A 512 -4.26 0.42 -4.99
N PHE A 513 -5.35 0.17 -5.69
CA PHE A 513 -6.16 1.21 -6.31
C PHE A 513 -7.07 1.94 -5.31
N TYR A 514 -7.68 1.24 -4.37
CA TYR A 514 -8.55 1.86 -3.37
C TYR A 514 -7.75 2.72 -2.40
N PHE A 515 -6.53 2.30 -2.05
CA PHE A 515 -5.62 3.12 -1.26
C PHE A 515 -5.33 4.47 -1.93
N GLN A 516 -5.00 4.47 -3.23
CA GLN A 516 -4.74 5.70 -3.98
C GLN A 516 -6.02 6.54 -4.19
N ALA A 517 -7.16 5.90 -4.39
CA ALA A 517 -8.45 6.60 -4.42
C ALA A 517 -8.74 7.30 -3.08
N TRP A 518 -8.47 6.64 -1.96
CA TRP A 518 -8.58 7.24 -0.63
C TRP A 518 -7.70 8.48 -0.48
N VAL A 519 -6.44 8.40 -0.91
CA VAL A 519 -5.50 9.54 -0.88
C VAL A 519 -6.05 10.72 -1.66
N MET A 520 -6.43 10.51 -2.91
CA MET A 520 -6.93 11.58 -3.79
C MET A 520 -8.25 12.17 -3.27
N TRP A 521 -9.17 11.33 -2.81
CA TRP A 521 -10.47 11.77 -2.30
C TRP A 521 -10.36 12.46 -0.94
N SER A 522 -9.40 12.10 -0.09
CA SER A 522 -9.13 12.82 1.17
C SER A 522 -8.69 14.26 0.91
N LEU A 523 -7.81 14.49 -0.07
CA LEU A 523 -7.38 15.84 -0.46
C LEU A 523 -8.55 16.64 -1.07
N ALA A 524 -9.32 16.01 -1.95
CA ALA A 524 -10.49 16.63 -2.57
C ALA A 524 -11.59 16.96 -1.55
N ALA A 525 -11.85 16.06 -0.60
CA ALA A 525 -12.80 16.27 0.49
C ALA A 525 -12.37 17.40 1.44
N ALA A 526 -11.09 17.44 1.79
CA ALA A 526 -10.53 18.52 2.60
C ALA A 526 -10.66 19.88 1.92
N TRP A 527 -10.39 19.96 0.62
CA TRP A 527 -10.63 21.16 -0.17
C TRP A 527 -12.11 21.54 -0.19
N TRP A 528 -13.00 20.59 -0.42
CA TRP A 528 -14.45 20.84 -0.45
C TRP A 528 -14.98 21.38 0.88
N LEU A 529 -14.50 20.88 2.02
CA LEU A 529 -14.81 21.37 3.36
C LEU A 529 -14.22 22.75 3.63
N ALA A 530 -13.02 23.02 3.10
CA ALA A 530 -12.29 24.27 3.31
C ALA A 530 -12.78 25.41 2.43
N ASP A 531 -13.09 25.17 1.16
CA ASP A 531 -13.30 26.19 0.13
C ASP A 531 -14.48 27.13 0.43
N GLY A 532 -15.54 26.67 0.95
CA GLY A 532 -16.66 27.56 1.36
C GLY A 532 -17.25 28.46 0.26
N GLN A 533 -16.70 28.49 -0.97
CA GLN A 533 -17.19 29.29 -2.07
C GLN A 533 -18.08 28.48 -3.03
N GLY A 534 -19.04 29.15 -3.69
CA GLY A 534 -19.77 28.64 -4.84
C GLY A 534 -21.17 28.08 -4.58
N LEU A 535 -21.46 27.52 -3.43
CA LEU A 535 -22.83 27.22 -3.00
C LEU A 535 -23.13 28.04 -1.75
N ALA A 536 -23.12 29.38 -1.91
CA ALA A 536 -23.41 30.30 -0.84
C ALA A 536 -24.64 29.81 -0.06
N ALA A 537 -24.45 29.56 1.23
CA ALA A 537 -25.47 29.47 2.28
C ALA A 537 -26.79 28.74 1.94
N THR A 538 -26.83 27.93 0.85
CA THR A 538 -28.05 27.15 0.55
C THR A 538 -28.22 26.07 1.59
N TRP A 539 -29.49 25.81 1.97
CA TRP A 539 -29.83 24.76 2.89
C TRP A 539 -29.20 23.40 2.52
N GLY A 540 -29.21 23.05 1.22
CA GLY A 540 -28.64 21.82 0.73
C GLY A 540 -27.12 21.67 1.02
N ARG A 541 -26.34 22.79 0.95
CA ARG A 541 -24.93 22.74 1.34
C ARG A 541 -24.75 22.55 2.85
N ARG A 542 -25.54 23.22 3.67
CA ARG A 542 -25.48 23.04 5.13
C ARG A 542 -25.74 21.57 5.49
N VAL A 543 -26.77 20.96 4.90
CA VAL A 543 -27.08 19.54 5.06
C VAL A 543 -25.89 18.68 4.61
N GLY A 544 -25.34 18.94 3.43
CA GLY A 544 -24.18 18.20 2.90
C GLY A 544 -22.96 18.29 3.82
N VAL A 545 -22.61 19.49 4.31
CA VAL A 545 -21.48 19.67 5.23
C VAL A 545 -21.73 18.99 6.57
N THR A 546 -22.96 19.08 7.11
CA THR A 546 -23.33 18.38 8.36
C THR A 546 -23.20 16.86 8.18
N LEU A 547 -23.75 16.32 7.09
CA LEU A 547 -23.66 14.88 6.79
C LEU A 547 -22.22 14.43 6.59
N ALA A 548 -21.39 15.22 5.91
CA ALA A 548 -19.97 14.93 5.75
C ALA A 548 -19.26 14.83 7.11
N TRP A 549 -19.51 15.81 8.02
CA TRP A 549 -18.93 15.76 9.35
C TRP A 549 -19.44 14.58 10.18
N LEU A 550 -20.72 14.23 10.08
CA LEU A 550 -21.25 13.03 10.76
C LEU A 550 -20.53 11.76 10.28
N LEU A 551 -20.32 11.60 8.97
CA LEU A 551 -19.63 10.45 8.44
C LEU A 551 -18.12 10.46 8.77
N ILE A 552 -17.49 11.63 8.86
CA ILE A 552 -16.10 11.75 9.31
C ILE A 552 -15.98 11.31 10.78
N VAL A 553 -16.91 11.75 11.64
CA VAL A 553 -16.96 11.29 13.04
C VAL A 553 -17.17 9.77 13.12
N VAL A 554 -18.01 9.20 12.25
CA VAL A 554 -18.13 7.73 12.11
C VAL A 554 -16.77 7.08 11.79
N GLY A 555 -16.00 7.67 10.90
CA GLY A 555 -14.65 7.19 10.59
C GLY A 555 -13.68 7.26 11.78
N TRP A 556 -13.83 8.25 12.66
CA TRP A 556 -12.99 8.38 13.87
C TRP A 556 -13.31 7.34 14.93
N ILE A 557 -14.54 6.77 14.93
CA ILE A 557 -14.88 5.63 15.80
C ILE A 557 -13.90 4.48 15.56
N TYR A 558 -13.60 4.20 14.29
CA TYR A 558 -12.61 3.18 13.95
C TYR A 558 -11.25 3.45 14.64
N THR A 559 -10.66 4.61 14.39
CA THR A 559 -9.32 4.94 14.91
C THR A 559 -9.31 4.99 16.44
N GLY A 560 -10.39 5.49 17.05
CA GLY A 560 -10.55 5.55 18.50
C GLY A 560 -10.54 4.18 19.18
N PHE A 561 -11.09 3.14 18.54
CA PHE A 561 -11.06 1.77 19.06
C PHE A 561 -9.86 0.97 18.56
N ALA A 562 -9.43 1.19 17.31
CA ALA A 562 -8.39 0.37 16.67
C ALA A 562 -7.00 0.54 17.34
N ILE A 563 -6.62 1.77 17.71
CA ILE A 563 -5.34 2.03 18.38
C ILE A 563 -5.25 1.26 19.71
N PRO A 564 -6.17 1.43 20.69
CA PRO A 564 -6.09 0.70 21.94
C PRO A 564 -6.34 -0.81 21.77
N ALA A 565 -7.16 -1.24 20.80
CA ALA A 565 -7.36 -2.66 20.52
C ALA A 565 -6.06 -3.33 20.05
N ARG A 566 -5.37 -2.72 19.09
CA ARG A 566 -4.09 -3.22 18.59
C ARG A 566 -3.00 -3.21 19.65
N ALA A 567 -2.92 -2.12 20.41
CA ALA A 567 -1.96 -2.01 21.52
C ALA A 567 -2.19 -3.10 22.58
N GLY A 568 -3.44 -3.29 23.01
CA GLY A 568 -3.79 -4.31 24.00
C GLY A 568 -3.56 -5.75 23.50
N GLN A 569 -3.86 -6.04 22.23
CA GLN A 569 -3.57 -7.35 21.62
C GLN A 569 -2.06 -7.63 21.59
N ASN A 570 -1.26 -6.66 21.15
CA ASN A 570 0.19 -6.84 21.07
C ASN A 570 0.81 -6.98 22.46
N GLU A 571 0.37 -6.18 23.44
CA GLU A 571 0.85 -6.30 24.83
C GLU A 571 0.50 -7.66 25.43
N ALA A 572 -0.72 -8.15 25.23
CA ALA A 572 -1.15 -9.46 25.71
C ALA A 572 -0.35 -10.61 25.08
N LEU A 573 -0.05 -10.51 23.77
CA LEU A 573 0.65 -11.57 23.04
C LEU A 573 2.17 -11.54 23.24
N TYR A 574 2.78 -10.37 23.36
CA TYR A 574 4.23 -10.20 23.28
C TYR A 574 4.83 -9.43 24.46
N GLY A 575 4.06 -8.58 25.15
CA GLY A 575 4.59 -7.63 26.12
C GLY A 575 5.40 -6.51 25.47
N GLY A 576 6.12 -5.73 26.26
CA GLY A 576 7.10 -4.75 25.77
C GLY A 576 6.50 -3.42 25.30
N ALA A 577 5.30 -3.03 25.74
CA ALA A 577 4.79 -1.67 25.53
C ALA A 577 5.58 -0.63 26.33
N GLY A 578 5.47 0.65 25.92
CA GLY A 578 6.15 1.77 26.58
C GLY A 578 7.58 2.02 26.10
N THR A 579 7.99 1.41 25.01
CA THR A 579 9.29 1.62 24.35
C THR A 579 9.12 1.78 22.84
N LEU A 580 10.16 2.25 22.17
CA LEU A 580 10.22 2.26 20.70
C LEU A 580 11.07 1.10 20.14
N ASP A 581 11.69 0.29 21.01
CA ASP A 581 12.46 -0.88 20.58
C ASP A 581 11.52 -2.04 20.22
N GLY A 582 11.43 -2.33 18.91
CA GLY A 582 10.57 -3.36 18.37
C GLY A 582 11.02 -4.80 18.67
N ALA A 583 12.22 -5.00 19.18
CA ALA A 583 12.77 -6.31 19.54
C ALA A 583 12.79 -6.56 21.07
N LEU A 584 12.34 -5.62 21.91
CA LEU A 584 12.36 -5.79 23.35
C LEU A 584 11.61 -7.06 23.82
N TRP A 585 10.48 -7.37 23.18
CA TRP A 585 9.70 -8.57 23.48
C TRP A 585 10.53 -9.86 23.32
N LEU A 586 11.41 -9.89 22.31
CA LEU A 586 12.29 -11.05 22.04
C LEU A 586 13.33 -11.20 23.17
N SER A 587 13.92 -10.09 23.61
CA SER A 587 14.87 -10.11 24.73
C SER A 587 14.26 -10.58 26.04
N GLN A 588 12.94 -10.45 26.19
CA GLN A 588 12.21 -10.89 27.40
C GLN A 588 11.73 -12.33 27.32
N ARG A 589 11.36 -12.82 26.12
CA ARG A 589 10.78 -14.15 25.94
C ARG A 589 11.78 -15.20 25.50
N GLU A 590 12.75 -14.80 24.68
CA GLU A 590 13.78 -15.66 24.11
C GLU A 590 15.18 -15.02 24.35
N PRO A 591 15.58 -14.78 25.62
CA PRO A 591 16.78 -14.03 25.93
C PRO A 591 18.05 -14.66 25.35
N GLU A 592 18.13 -15.99 25.32
CA GLU A 592 19.30 -16.71 24.80
C GLU A 592 19.42 -16.54 23.26
N GLU A 593 18.31 -16.57 22.52
CA GLU A 593 18.32 -16.30 21.08
C GLU A 593 18.67 -14.84 20.81
N TRP A 594 18.11 -13.91 21.60
CA TRP A 594 18.44 -12.50 21.49
C TRP A 594 19.91 -12.20 21.75
N ASP A 595 20.51 -12.84 22.77
CA ASP A 595 21.94 -12.68 23.05
C ASP A 595 22.83 -13.22 21.94
N ALA A 596 22.45 -14.34 21.31
CA ALA A 596 23.15 -14.88 20.16
C ALA A 596 23.04 -13.94 18.93
N ILE A 597 21.87 -13.38 18.67
CA ILE A 597 21.65 -12.39 17.61
C ILE A 597 22.47 -11.12 17.87
N ARG A 598 22.49 -10.63 19.09
CA ARG A 598 23.32 -9.48 19.48
C ARG A 598 24.82 -9.78 19.29
N TRP A 599 25.26 -10.97 19.65
CA TRP A 599 26.64 -11.40 19.44
C TRP A 599 27.00 -11.37 17.94
N LEU A 600 26.14 -11.90 17.09
CA LEU A 600 26.32 -11.84 15.62
C LEU A 600 26.43 -10.40 15.13
N ASN A 601 25.56 -9.51 15.59
CA ASN A 601 25.56 -8.10 15.19
C ASN A 601 26.82 -7.36 15.62
N THR A 602 27.46 -7.76 16.73
CA THR A 602 28.65 -7.06 17.27
C THR A 602 29.97 -7.68 16.85
N HIS A 603 30.01 -8.98 16.56
CA HIS A 603 31.26 -9.71 16.30
C HIS A 603 31.43 -10.19 14.86
N VAL A 604 30.37 -10.20 14.05
CA VAL A 604 30.42 -10.67 12.68
C VAL A 604 30.37 -9.48 11.71
N ALA A 605 31.50 -9.16 11.11
CA ALA A 605 31.60 -8.10 10.10
C ALA A 605 31.22 -8.63 8.72
N GLY A 606 30.80 -7.72 7.84
CA GLY A 606 30.43 -8.04 6.46
C GLY A 606 29.12 -8.82 6.37
N ARG A 607 29.03 -9.69 5.37
CA ARG A 607 27.82 -10.47 5.05
C ARG A 607 28.09 -11.97 4.82
N PRO A 608 28.77 -12.67 5.74
CA PRO A 608 28.94 -14.10 5.61
C PRO A 608 27.59 -14.81 5.68
N VAL A 609 27.48 -15.93 4.95
CA VAL A 609 26.26 -16.73 4.92
C VAL A 609 26.11 -17.48 6.25
N ILE A 610 24.92 -17.37 6.86
CA ILE A 610 24.56 -18.10 8.07
C ILE A 610 23.50 -19.17 7.75
N LEU A 611 23.66 -20.35 8.31
CA LEU A 611 22.67 -21.41 8.21
C LEU A 611 21.74 -21.36 9.42
N GLU A 612 20.44 -21.21 9.21
CA GLU A 612 19.35 -21.32 10.17
C GLU A 612 18.18 -22.11 9.57
N ALA A 613 17.24 -22.54 10.38
CA ALA A 613 16.05 -23.23 9.90
C ALA A 613 15.17 -22.31 9.03
N PRO A 614 14.78 -22.76 7.81
CA PRO A 614 13.84 -22.02 6.95
C PRO A 614 12.41 -22.19 7.44
N GLY A 615 11.49 -21.35 6.98
CA GLY A 615 10.06 -21.65 7.03
C GLY A 615 9.73 -22.93 6.26
N ASP A 616 8.62 -23.59 6.59
CA ASP A 616 8.13 -24.70 5.80
C ASP A 616 7.79 -24.25 4.38
N ARG A 617 7.64 -25.22 3.47
CA ARG A 617 7.36 -24.98 2.06
C ARG A 617 6.19 -24.02 1.85
N TYR A 618 6.40 -22.97 1.06
CA TYR A 618 5.45 -21.88 0.80
C TYR A 618 4.98 -21.09 2.03
N ARG A 619 5.52 -21.35 3.24
CA ARG A 619 5.13 -20.58 4.41
C ARG A 619 5.82 -19.22 4.45
N ALA A 620 5.09 -18.28 4.98
CA ALA A 620 5.50 -16.94 5.36
C ALA A 620 4.82 -16.59 6.69
N TYR A 621 5.18 -15.48 7.29
CA TYR A 621 4.64 -15.03 8.57
C TYR A 621 4.92 -16.01 9.73
N VAL A 622 6.08 -16.64 9.68
CA VAL A 622 6.57 -17.60 10.67
C VAL A 622 7.86 -17.11 11.32
N TYR A 623 8.21 -17.66 12.47
CA TYR A 623 9.37 -17.20 13.25
C TYR A 623 10.73 -17.57 12.63
N GLU A 624 10.76 -18.60 11.84
CA GLU A 624 11.93 -19.04 11.06
C GLU A 624 12.44 -17.93 10.14
N GLY A 625 13.73 -17.91 9.86
CA GLY A 625 14.41 -16.81 9.18
C GLY A 625 14.68 -15.60 10.09
N ARG A 626 14.60 -15.79 11.41
CA ARG A 626 14.73 -14.76 12.43
C ARG A 626 16.14 -14.21 12.57
N VAL A 627 17.13 -15.08 12.45
CA VAL A 627 18.53 -14.68 12.61
C VAL A 627 18.93 -13.74 11.48
N SER A 628 18.63 -14.12 10.24
CA SER A 628 18.89 -13.27 9.08
C SER A 628 18.03 -12.01 9.09
N ALA A 629 16.78 -12.07 9.55
CA ALA A 629 15.93 -10.89 9.66
C ALA A 629 16.49 -9.84 10.62
N LEU A 630 16.98 -10.26 11.80
CA LEU A 630 17.46 -9.34 12.84
C LEU A 630 18.95 -9.00 12.76
N THR A 631 19.69 -9.69 11.89
CA THR A 631 21.12 -9.41 11.67
C THR A 631 21.43 -8.83 10.30
N GLY A 632 20.58 -9.05 9.30
CA GLY A 632 20.87 -8.75 7.89
C GLY A 632 21.90 -9.69 7.26
N LEU A 633 22.33 -10.76 7.96
CA LEU A 633 23.19 -11.78 7.39
C LEU A 633 22.39 -12.65 6.40
N PRO A 634 22.90 -12.97 5.20
CA PRO A 634 22.20 -13.81 4.26
C PRO A 634 22.12 -15.26 4.76
N THR A 635 20.92 -15.87 4.67
CA THR A 635 20.73 -17.30 4.87
C THR A 635 20.41 -18.02 3.55
N LEU A 636 20.51 -19.36 3.53
CA LEU A 636 20.22 -20.12 2.31
C LEU A 636 18.80 -19.90 1.84
N LEU A 637 17.84 -20.01 2.76
CA LEU A 637 16.43 -19.75 2.51
C LEU A 637 15.77 -19.30 3.82
N GLY A 638 15.03 -18.18 3.77
CA GLY A 638 14.16 -17.74 4.84
C GLY A 638 12.70 -18.13 4.54
N TRP A 639 11.84 -17.13 4.22
CA TRP A 639 10.45 -17.38 3.85
C TRP A 639 10.31 -17.78 2.39
N GLY A 640 10.23 -19.08 2.13
CA GLY A 640 10.12 -19.62 0.77
C GLY A 640 8.91 -19.11 -0.01
N GLY A 641 7.78 -18.87 0.65
CA GLY A 641 6.58 -18.28 0.04
C GLY A 641 6.82 -16.88 -0.53
N HIS A 642 7.52 -16.01 0.20
CA HIS A 642 7.90 -14.67 -0.28
C HIS A 642 8.90 -14.74 -1.43
N GLN A 643 9.90 -15.63 -1.36
CA GLN A 643 10.85 -15.82 -2.46
C GLN A 643 10.16 -16.28 -3.75
N SER A 644 9.18 -17.19 -3.64
CA SER A 644 8.34 -17.58 -4.77
C SER A 644 7.56 -16.40 -5.35
N GLN A 645 6.94 -15.63 -4.49
CA GLN A 645 6.15 -14.46 -4.87
C GLN A 645 7.03 -13.42 -5.58
N TRP A 646 8.21 -13.09 -5.04
CA TRP A 646 9.09 -12.06 -5.60
C TRP A 646 9.81 -12.47 -6.88
N ARG A 647 10.00 -13.76 -7.11
CA ARG A 647 10.76 -14.29 -8.26
C ARG A 647 9.87 -14.96 -9.30
N GLY A 648 8.57 -15.13 -9.01
CA GLY A 648 7.57 -15.65 -9.93
C GLY A 648 7.52 -17.19 -10.04
N ASN A 649 8.43 -17.91 -9.36
CA ASN A 649 8.45 -19.37 -9.28
C ASN A 649 9.11 -19.87 -7.99
N TYR A 650 9.02 -21.18 -7.73
CA TYR A 650 9.61 -21.84 -6.56
C TYR A 650 10.88 -22.68 -6.90
N ASP A 651 11.46 -22.53 -8.08
CA ASP A 651 12.55 -23.39 -8.56
C ASP A 651 13.78 -23.29 -7.67
N GLU A 652 14.30 -22.08 -7.46
CA GLU A 652 15.45 -21.84 -6.59
C GLU A 652 15.15 -22.12 -5.11
N PRO A 653 14.03 -21.64 -4.52
CA PRO A 653 13.65 -22.01 -3.17
C PRO A 653 13.55 -23.52 -2.94
N ALA A 654 13.00 -24.29 -3.87
CA ALA A 654 12.89 -25.75 -3.75
C ALA A 654 14.25 -26.45 -3.64
N VAL A 655 15.23 -26.02 -4.45
CA VAL A 655 16.60 -26.58 -4.40
C VAL A 655 17.26 -26.25 -3.06
N ARG A 656 17.07 -25.02 -2.55
CA ARG A 656 17.62 -24.59 -1.27
C ARG A 656 16.97 -25.30 -0.07
N GLU A 657 15.65 -25.51 -0.13
CA GLU A 657 14.90 -26.25 0.87
C GLU A 657 15.41 -27.68 0.99
N ALA A 658 15.59 -28.37 -0.14
CA ALA A 658 16.16 -29.72 -0.17
C ALA A 658 17.59 -29.77 0.37
N ALA A 659 18.43 -28.77 0.05
CA ALA A 659 19.81 -28.68 0.57
C ALA A 659 19.81 -28.44 2.09
N LEU A 660 18.94 -27.59 2.61
CA LEU A 660 18.78 -27.31 4.04
C LEU A 660 18.34 -28.56 4.81
N GLU A 661 17.35 -29.28 4.27
CA GLU A 661 16.88 -30.54 4.88
C GLU A 661 18.05 -31.56 4.97
N ARG A 662 18.80 -31.71 3.88
CA ARG A 662 20.01 -32.58 3.87
C ARG A 662 21.05 -32.12 4.88
N LEU A 663 21.37 -30.82 4.92
CA LEU A 663 22.36 -30.26 5.83
C LEU A 663 22.05 -30.53 7.30
N PHE A 664 20.79 -30.48 7.68
CA PHE A 664 20.38 -30.69 9.07
C PHE A 664 20.10 -32.15 9.44
N THR A 665 19.85 -33.03 8.45
CA THR A 665 19.46 -34.44 8.73
C THR A 665 20.55 -35.45 8.43
N THR A 666 21.41 -35.23 7.40
CA THR A 666 22.47 -36.20 7.04
C THR A 666 23.51 -36.37 8.16
N THR A 667 24.01 -37.58 8.33
CA THR A 667 25.18 -37.86 9.19
C THR A 667 26.48 -37.98 8.38
N ASP A 668 26.40 -37.91 7.04
CA ASP A 668 27.55 -37.95 6.15
C ASP A 668 28.35 -36.65 6.22
N VAL A 669 29.59 -36.74 6.68
CA VAL A 669 30.51 -35.62 6.85
C VAL A 669 30.96 -35.06 5.48
N ALA A 670 31.18 -35.92 4.48
CA ALA A 670 31.62 -35.50 3.16
C ALA A 670 30.53 -34.71 2.44
N GLU A 671 29.30 -35.20 2.49
CA GLU A 671 28.13 -34.50 1.98
C GLU A 671 27.91 -33.16 2.71
N THR A 672 27.99 -33.14 4.05
CA THR A 672 27.87 -31.92 4.85
C THR A 672 28.85 -30.85 4.41
N ARG A 673 30.16 -31.21 4.28
CA ARG A 673 31.20 -30.27 3.84
C ARG A 673 30.97 -29.78 2.42
N SER A 674 30.57 -30.68 1.51
CA SER A 674 30.27 -30.33 0.13
C SER A 674 29.15 -29.31 0.02
N LEU A 675 28.04 -29.52 0.73
CA LEU A 675 26.91 -28.59 0.72
C LEU A 675 27.25 -27.25 1.36
N LEU A 676 27.97 -27.24 2.49
CA LEU A 676 28.41 -26.00 3.13
C LEU A 676 29.33 -25.18 2.22
N ALA A 677 30.25 -25.86 1.52
CA ALA A 677 31.15 -25.22 0.55
C ALA A 677 30.37 -24.71 -0.69
N GLN A 678 29.42 -25.50 -1.20
CA GLN A 678 28.58 -25.10 -2.34
C GLN A 678 27.86 -23.78 -2.12
N TYR A 679 27.41 -23.53 -0.89
CA TYR A 679 26.62 -22.34 -0.53
C TYR A 679 27.43 -21.29 0.24
N ASP A 680 28.76 -21.47 0.34
CA ASP A 680 29.67 -20.54 1.05
C ASP A 680 29.20 -20.22 2.48
N VAL A 681 28.74 -21.26 3.19
CA VAL A 681 28.23 -21.11 4.57
C VAL A 681 29.41 -20.88 5.52
N ALA A 682 29.38 -19.77 6.25
CA ALA A 682 30.42 -19.39 7.19
C ALA A 682 30.05 -19.63 8.66
N TYR A 683 28.77 -19.64 8.96
CA TYR A 683 28.27 -19.88 10.33
C TYR A 683 27.05 -20.81 10.33
N LEU A 684 26.96 -21.63 11.37
CA LEU A 684 25.82 -22.50 11.65
C LEU A 684 25.16 -22.04 12.94
N TYR A 685 23.87 -21.74 12.89
CA TYR A 685 23.07 -21.39 14.07
C TYR A 685 22.23 -22.60 14.47
N ILE A 686 22.46 -23.12 15.68
CA ILE A 686 21.69 -24.22 16.25
C ILE A 686 21.02 -23.72 17.52
N GLY A 687 19.78 -23.31 17.38
CA GLY A 687 18.94 -22.80 18.47
C GLY A 687 17.75 -23.71 18.77
N PRO A 688 16.77 -23.22 19.55
CA PRO A 688 15.56 -23.99 19.91
C PRO A 688 14.77 -24.48 18.69
N VAL A 689 14.64 -23.66 17.65
CA VAL A 689 13.88 -24.01 16.44
C VAL A 689 14.55 -25.16 15.69
N GLU A 690 15.87 -25.10 15.49
CA GLU A 690 16.64 -26.15 14.81
C GLU A 690 16.58 -27.46 15.60
N ARG A 691 16.72 -27.41 16.93
CA ARG A 691 16.63 -28.60 17.81
C ARG A 691 15.24 -29.23 17.86
N ALA A 692 14.19 -28.41 17.77
CA ALA A 692 12.80 -28.89 17.76
C ALA A 692 12.42 -29.54 16.42
N ARG A 693 13.05 -29.09 15.32
CA ARG A 693 12.68 -29.49 13.97
C ARG A 693 13.49 -30.67 13.42
N TYR A 694 14.78 -30.74 13.74
CA TYR A 694 15.69 -31.68 13.10
C TYR A 694 16.21 -32.75 14.09
N PRO A 695 16.54 -33.95 13.59
CA PRO A 695 17.02 -35.05 14.44
C PRO A 695 18.37 -34.72 15.09
N GLU A 696 18.52 -35.14 16.35
CA GLU A 696 19.70 -34.87 17.16
C GLU A 696 21.00 -35.41 16.52
N GLU A 697 20.95 -36.59 15.91
CA GLU A 697 22.12 -37.19 15.24
C GLU A 697 22.61 -36.30 14.05
N GLY A 698 21.64 -35.72 13.32
CA GLY A 698 21.96 -34.79 12.24
C GLY A 698 22.60 -33.47 12.72
N LEU A 699 22.22 -32.99 13.88
CA LEU A 699 22.77 -31.76 14.49
C LEU A 699 24.09 -32.00 15.23
N ALA A 700 24.26 -33.14 15.90
CA ALA A 700 25.43 -33.47 16.72
C ALA A 700 26.74 -33.49 15.92
N LYS A 701 26.70 -33.80 14.62
CA LYS A 701 27.91 -33.78 13.77
C LYS A 701 28.61 -32.43 13.74
N PHE A 702 27.88 -31.33 13.85
CA PHE A 702 28.49 -29.99 13.77
C PHE A 702 29.46 -29.72 14.90
N ALA A 703 29.20 -30.25 16.10
CA ALA A 703 30.10 -30.15 17.24
C ALA A 703 31.44 -30.86 17.03
N THR A 704 31.47 -31.92 16.19
CA THR A 704 32.70 -32.65 15.87
C THR A 704 33.44 -32.06 14.68
N LEU A 705 32.74 -31.31 13.81
CA LEU A 705 33.29 -30.81 12.57
C LEU A 705 33.84 -29.38 12.66
N PHE A 706 33.26 -28.56 13.54
CA PHE A 706 33.50 -27.13 13.53
C PHE A 706 33.70 -26.55 14.95
N PRO A 707 34.58 -25.55 15.11
CA PRO A 707 34.76 -24.89 16.38
C PRO A 707 33.54 -24.05 16.76
N VAL A 708 33.24 -24.00 18.05
CA VAL A 708 32.21 -23.13 18.59
C VAL A 708 32.69 -21.68 18.55
N ALA A 709 31.93 -20.81 17.94
CA ALA A 709 32.17 -19.37 17.89
C ALA A 709 31.47 -18.64 19.06
N TYR A 710 30.28 -19.12 19.43
CA TYR A 710 29.49 -18.60 20.56
C TYR A 710 28.59 -19.71 21.10
N GLN A 711 28.37 -19.72 22.41
CA GLN A 711 27.46 -20.66 23.03
C GLN A 711 26.84 -20.04 24.28
N ASN A 712 25.55 -20.29 24.48
CA ASN A 712 24.83 -20.08 25.74
C ASN A 712 23.93 -21.28 26.06
N ALA A 713 22.98 -21.13 26.97
CA ALA A 713 22.13 -22.24 27.39
C ALA A 713 21.26 -22.85 26.29
N ALA A 714 20.80 -22.08 25.32
CA ALA A 714 19.88 -22.53 24.26
C ALA A 714 20.49 -22.53 22.86
N VAL A 715 21.51 -21.71 22.58
CA VAL A 715 22.07 -21.51 21.25
C VAL A 715 23.53 -21.88 21.17
N THR A 716 23.91 -22.57 20.10
CA THR A 716 25.32 -22.81 19.73
C THR A 716 25.55 -22.29 18.31
N LEU A 717 26.56 -21.42 18.17
CA LEU A 717 27.04 -20.95 16.86
C LEU A 717 28.35 -21.66 16.55
N TYR A 718 28.42 -22.33 15.40
CA TYR A 718 29.67 -22.92 14.91
C TYR A 718 30.23 -22.06 13.79
N ARG A 719 31.54 -21.92 13.75
CA ARG A 719 32.26 -21.26 12.65
C ARG A 719 32.72 -22.32 11.64
N VAL A 720 32.22 -22.24 10.41
CA VAL A 720 32.67 -23.13 9.35
C VAL A 720 34.04 -22.62 8.87
N THR A 721 35.03 -23.44 9.06
CA THR A 721 36.37 -23.20 8.50
C THR A 721 36.43 -23.81 7.12
N PRO A 722 36.91 -23.07 6.08
CA PRO A 722 37.15 -23.67 4.78
C PRO A 722 38.05 -24.87 4.93
N PRO A 723 37.89 -25.91 4.09
CA PRO A 723 38.74 -27.11 4.14
C PRO A 723 40.19 -26.80 3.87
#